data_45f991d36954d307a059ac7784d6ff94
#
_entry.id   45f991d36954d307a059ac7784d6ff94
#
_cell.length_a   1.000
_cell.length_b   1.000
_cell.length_c   1.000
_cell.angle_alpha   90.00
_cell.angle_beta   90.00
_cell.angle_gamma   90.00
#
_symmetry.space_group_name_H-M   'P 1'
#
loop_
_entity.id
_entity.type
_entity.pdbx_description
1 polymer ?
#
loop_
_entity_poly.entity_id
_entity_poly.type
_entity_poly.pdbx_seq_one_letter_code
_entity_poly.pdbx_strand_id
1 'polypeptide(L)'
;MKTKFRILASVAAMATMLFASCATQPATEVGTRTDALDASAWDSSTWISAVNAPVVTERVGDRAADGASWFLSTVKNEQKVTSAKWMTTSLGVYEIYVNGQPVGNEFLKPGFTDVRKTRRSFTYDITDAFKTAANAENVLSAQVTPGWWGDKIVTQNYIKGMYGKKCAFRGVLELTFADGTKKLYGTDLENWKAGIAGPVKHAAIFDGEEYDAREKMGFEVAESLATPEVNAEFAGEILPSQGAEIYLRRDLALAPVKAYTWKDVENVKENEYGKVVIAKDFAQGEPITVQAGETLVIDFGQNCAAVPSFVFKAKEGTVLTCLPSELLNDGNGAKSRGMDGPEGSCHRENLRMAKTGMILTYTFGANKGFAEYYPHCTFFGYRFVSITATDEVTIKSIESIPVTSIAKNMESGKITTGDESVNKLISNTYWGQLSNYLSVPTDCPQRNERLGWTADTQVFAETGTFFANTLTFFHKWMRDMRDSQSETGGFPGVAPYAQYGNEKMRLGWADAGIIVPWTVWKQFGDKQIVDENWEAMNLFMNHIYETKYNHVALKAENGNYQWADWLSYEPLESCGGLHYGNGGILPESITYWNYLGASYWAIDASMMRDMAVATGRDAAPYQKLADEAKAYLKKEFLNADGTFKTPILNTMQTPALFALKNGLVEGKAKEDMIARLRQNFAEHDNCLQTGFLGTSILMATLTENGMADIAYNLLFQRKNPSWLYSVDNGATTIWERWNSYMLDKGMGPKGMNSFNHYAYGCVCEWIWETAAGIAADPAVPGFKHIIMKPVFDKRLGFVNAEYNSAAGLIKSAWKYEGDNWTWEFTIPEGATASVTLPGSTEAKEYTSGTYTISQAK
;
A
#
# COMPACT_ATOMS: atom_id res chain seq x y z
N MET A 1 -43.84 45.18 2.73
CA MET A 1 -42.62 45.24 3.55
C MET A 1 -41.57 44.37 2.91
N LYS A 2 -40.55 45.00 2.33
CA LYS A 2 -39.47 44.33 1.62
C LYS A 2 -38.30 44.20 2.56
N THR A 3 -37.89 42.97 2.92
CA THR A 3 -36.64 42.74 3.64
C THR A 3 -35.67 42.03 2.70
N LYS A 4 -34.63 42.74 2.32
CA LYS A 4 -33.52 42.25 1.49
C LYS A 4 -32.59 41.37 2.32
N PHE A 5 -32.45 40.10 1.93
CA PHE A 5 -31.28 39.31 2.36
C PHE A 5 -30.09 39.64 1.47
N ARG A 6 -29.04 40.14 2.08
CA ARG A 6 -27.71 40.25 1.48
C ARG A 6 -26.99 38.94 1.71
N ILE A 7 -26.65 38.24 0.61
CA ILE A 7 -25.68 37.13 0.61
C ILE A 7 -24.30 37.79 0.59
N LEU A 8 -23.55 37.63 1.66
CA LEU A 8 -22.10 37.86 1.67
C LEU A 8 -21.43 36.61 1.10
N ALA A 9 -20.82 36.75 -0.07
CA ALA A 9 -19.83 35.81 -0.57
C ALA A 9 -18.54 35.99 0.23
N SER A 10 -18.20 35.03 1.08
CA SER A 10 -16.89 34.95 1.71
C SER A 10 -16.00 34.07 0.83
N VAL A 11 -15.14 34.72 0.07
CA VAL A 11 -13.96 34.12 -0.57
C VAL A 11 -13.03 33.67 0.55
N ALA A 12 -12.98 32.38 0.82
CA ALA A 12 -11.97 31.80 1.68
C ALA A 12 -10.63 31.78 0.92
N ALA A 13 -9.80 32.81 1.15
CA ALA A 13 -8.40 32.74 0.80
C ALA A 13 -7.75 31.67 1.69
N MET A 14 -7.22 30.61 1.09
CA MET A 14 -6.28 29.71 1.75
C MET A 14 -5.00 30.49 2.07
N ALA A 15 -4.96 31.08 3.25
CA ALA A 15 -3.72 31.54 3.83
C ALA A 15 -2.97 30.30 4.34
N THR A 16 -1.92 29.91 3.63
CA THR A 16 -0.86 29.05 4.15
C THR A 16 -0.21 29.78 5.33
N MET A 17 -0.74 29.57 6.52
CA MET A 17 -0.01 29.94 7.75
C MET A 17 1.09 28.91 7.93
N LEU A 18 2.31 29.31 7.63
CA LEU A 18 3.52 28.68 8.15
C LEU A 18 3.50 28.84 9.69
N PHE A 19 2.94 27.86 10.39
CA PHE A 19 3.25 27.68 11.80
C PHE A 19 4.65 27.10 11.86
N ALA A 20 5.61 27.90 12.28
CA ALA A 20 6.87 27.41 12.77
C ALA A 20 6.54 26.52 13.99
N SER A 21 6.48 25.19 13.78
CA SER A 21 6.45 24.25 14.86
C SER A 21 7.78 24.42 15.61
N CYS A 22 7.71 24.80 16.87
CA CYS A 22 8.84 24.61 17.77
C CYS A 22 8.88 23.13 18.17
N ALA A 23 9.04 22.25 17.20
CA ALA A 23 9.48 20.89 17.42
C ALA A 23 10.98 20.99 17.72
N THR A 24 11.39 20.55 18.89
CA THR A 24 12.77 20.16 19.10
C THR A 24 13.09 19.15 18.01
N GLN A 25 14.09 19.41 17.20
CA GLN A 25 14.48 18.48 16.13
C GLN A 25 14.83 17.14 16.79
N PRO A 26 14.28 16.02 16.32
CA PRO A 26 14.79 14.72 16.71
C PRO A 26 16.29 14.68 16.49
N ALA A 27 17.00 13.84 17.26
CA ALA A 27 18.44 13.68 17.13
C ALA A 27 18.80 13.64 15.66
N THR A 28 19.68 14.55 15.23
CA THR A 28 20.00 14.70 13.81
C THR A 28 20.56 13.36 13.33
N GLU A 29 19.82 12.70 12.45
CA GLU A 29 20.26 11.46 11.82
C GLU A 29 21.56 11.75 11.09
N VAL A 30 22.53 10.84 11.22
CA VAL A 30 23.84 10.96 10.58
C VAL A 30 24.02 9.91 9.50
N GLY A 31 25.02 10.12 8.65
CA GLY A 31 25.32 9.23 7.54
C GLY A 31 24.40 9.44 6.33
N THR A 32 24.99 9.33 5.17
CA THR A 32 24.32 9.51 3.87
C THR A 32 24.30 8.19 3.13
N ARG A 33 23.16 7.83 2.56
CA ARG A 33 23.05 6.65 1.68
C ARG A 33 24.09 6.75 0.56
N THR A 34 24.76 5.64 0.29
CA THR A 34 25.79 5.53 -0.76
C THR A 34 25.71 4.17 -1.44
N ASP A 35 26.44 4.02 -2.54
CA ASP A 35 26.54 2.73 -3.23
C ASP A 35 27.04 1.64 -2.29
N ALA A 36 26.54 0.43 -2.50
CA ALA A 36 26.99 -0.74 -1.74
C ALA A 36 28.49 -0.97 -1.93
N LEU A 37 29.11 -1.55 -0.92
CA LEU A 37 30.44 -2.13 -1.07
C LEU A 37 30.37 -3.31 -2.06
N ASP A 38 31.51 -3.71 -2.60
CA ASP A 38 31.59 -4.94 -3.40
C ASP A 38 30.98 -6.12 -2.63
N ALA A 39 30.26 -7.00 -3.32
CA ALA A 39 29.58 -8.14 -2.70
C ALA A 39 30.55 -9.06 -1.93
N SER A 40 31.81 -9.16 -2.35
CA SER A 40 32.86 -9.90 -1.64
C SER A 40 33.21 -9.34 -0.26
N ALA A 41 32.83 -8.09 0.03
CA ALA A 41 32.99 -7.53 1.37
C ALA A 41 32.27 -8.35 2.44
N TRP A 42 31.16 -9.01 2.09
CA TRP A 42 30.44 -9.89 3.00
C TRP A 42 31.27 -11.09 3.47
N ASP A 43 32.32 -11.50 2.74
CA ASP A 43 33.22 -12.60 3.13
C ASP A 43 34.00 -12.29 4.41
N SER A 44 34.15 -11.00 4.76
CA SER A 44 34.79 -10.54 6.01
C SER A 44 33.87 -10.56 7.23
N SER A 45 32.62 -11.02 7.10
CA SER A 45 31.61 -10.93 8.15
C SER A 45 30.78 -12.21 8.29
N THR A 46 30.18 -12.40 9.44
CA THR A 46 29.24 -13.50 9.68
C THR A 46 27.94 -12.97 10.29
N TRP A 47 26.87 -13.74 10.14
CA TRP A 47 25.63 -13.48 10.86
C TRP A 47 25.81 -13.80 12.35
N ILE A 48 25.48 -12.83 13.21
CA ILE A 48 25.58 -13.00 14.66
C ILE A 48 24.23 -12.79 15.35
N SER A 49 23.95 -13.58 16.38
CA SER A 49 22.77 -13.48 17.25
C SER A 49 23.16 -13.34 18.72
N ALA A 50 22.33 -12.72 19.51
CA ALA A 50 22.48 -12.75 20.96
C ALA A 50 22.14 -14.17 21.48
N VAL A 51 23.00 -14.73 22.33
CA VAL A 51 22.80 -16.08 22.91
C VAL A 51 21.48 -16.13 23.71
N ASN A 52 21.16 -15.07 24.44
CA ASN A 52 19.97 -14.92 25.25
C ASN A 52 18.75 -14.35 24.49
N ALA A 53 18.85 -14.21 23.15
CA ALA A 53 17.71 -13.78 22.37
C ALA A 53 16.57 -14.79 22.49
N PRO A 54 15.33 -14.36 22.72
CA PRO A 54 14.20 -15.26 22.80
C PRO A 54 14.02 -15.97 21.45
N VAL A 55 13.81 -17.27 21.54
CA VAL A 55 13.36 -18.05 20.37
C VAL A 55 11.88 -17.81 20.21
N VAL A 56 11.46 -17.35 19.02
CA VAL A 56 10.05 -17.11 18.73
C VAL A 56 9.27 -18.41 18.93
N THR A 57 8.32 -18.40 19.86
CA THR A 57 7.49 -19.56 20.18
C THR A 57 6.25 -19.60 19.27
N GLU A 58 5.80 -20.81 18.91
CA GLU A 58 4.60 -21.04 18.09
C GLU A 58 3.28 -20.69 18.79
N ARG A 59 3.30 -20.05 19.95
CA ARG A 59 2.10 -19.77 20.74
C ARG A 59 1.32 -18.58 20.19
N VAL A 60 0.08 -18.84 19.83
CA VAL A 60 -0.94 -17.82 19.55
C VAL A 60 -1.35 -17.16 20.87
N GLY A 61 -1.23 -15.86 20.98
CA GLY A 61 -1.83 -15.07 22.07
C GLY A 61 -0.92 -14.65 23.21
N ASP A 62 0.21 -15.27 23.44
CA ASP A 62 1.16 -14.77 24.44
C ASP A 62 2.07 -13.70 23.78
N ARG A 63 2.00 -12.48 24.27
CA ARG A 63 3.07 -11.50 24.09
C ARG A 63 4.32 -12.06 24.78
N ALA A 64 5.19 -12.69 24.01
CA ALA A 64 6.50 -13.02 24.52
C ALA A 64 7.21 -11.69 24.84
N ALA A 65 7.91 -11.63 25.94
CA ALA A 65 8.79 -10.52 26.27
C ALA A 65 10.01 -10.59 25.35
N ASP A 66 9.82 -10.25 24.08
CA ASP A 66 10.81 -10.31 23.01
C ASP A 66 11.56 -8.98 22.95
N GLY A 67 12.26 -8.58 24.01
CA GLY A 67 13.06 -7.38 24.03
C GLY A 67 13.99 -7.27 22.84
N ALA A 68 14.42 -6.06 22.47
CA ALA A 68 15.29 -5.85 21.34
C ALA A 68 16.65 -6.51 21.57
N SER A 69 17.16 -7.21 20.54
CA SER A 69 18.54 -7.69 20.49
C SER A 69 19.47 -6.51 20.14
N TRP A 70 20.45 -6.26 20.99
CA TRP A 70 21.48 -5.26 20.76
C TRP A 70 22.80 -5.91 20.38
N PHE A 71 23.48 -5.26 19.42
CA PHE A 71 24.78 -5.65 18.92
C PHE A 71 25.71 -4.44 19.04
N LEU A 72 26.92 -4.65 19.49
CA LEU A 72 27.88 -3.57 19.75
C LEU A 72 29.30 -4.01 19.46
N SER A 73 30.06 -3.13 18.79
CA SER A 73 31.49 -3.27 18.59
C SER A 73 32.17 -1.92 18.78
N THR A 74 33.44 -1.97 19.27
CA THR A 74 34.31 -0.80 19.33
C THR A 74 35.43 -0.97 18.33
N VAL A 75 35.51 -0.06 17.37
CA VAL A 75 36.56 -0.04 16.34
C VAL A 75 37.59 1.05 16.68
N LYS A 76 38.87 0.67 16.80
CA LYS A 76 39.95 1.60 16.99
C LYS A 76 40.66 1.88 15.68
N ASN A 77 40.86 3.15 15.35
CA ASN A 77 41.51 3.56 14.13
C ASN A 77 43.02 3.26 14.20
N GLU A 78 43.53 2.52 13.25
CA GLU A 78 44.97 2.25 13.15
C GLU A 78 45.75 3.49 12.67
N GLN A 79 45.13 4.26 11.78
CA GLN A 79 45.67 5.49 11.22
C GLN A 79 44.55 6.54 11.15
N LYS A 80 44.86 7.74 10.65
CA LYS A 80 43.82 8.75 10.35
C LYS A 80 42.90 8.24 9.26
N VAL A 81 41.61 8.22 9.53
CA VAL A 81 40.55 7.82 8.59
C VAL A 81 40.17 9.00 7.69
N THR A 82 39.97 8.74 6.41
CA THR A 82 39.48 9.73 5.42
C THR A 82 38.10 9.40 4.89
N SER A 83 37.63 8.13 4.99
CA SER A 83 36.29 7.72 4.68
C SER A 83 35.90 6.50 5.51
N ALA A 84 34.67 6.47 5.98
CA ALA A 84 34.08 5.35 6.70
C ALA A 84 32.71 5.02 6.06
N LYS A 85 32.61 3.81 5.47
CA LYS A 85 31.37 3.31 4.87
C LYS A 85 30.90 2.08 5.61
N TRP A 86 29.64 2.06 6.01
CA TRP A 86 29.06 0.95 6.76
C TRP A 86 27.91 0.30 6.02
N MET A 87 28.10 -0.93 5.57
CA MET A 87 27.10 -1.78 4.91
C MET A 87 26.50 -2.74 5.93
N THR A 88 25.16 -2.76 6.05
CA THR A 88 24.44 -3.48 7.09
C THR A 88 23.21 -4.18 6.58
N THR A 89 22.81 -5.25 7.26
CA THR A 89 21.55 -5.96 7.10
C THR A 89 21.18 -6.72 8.36
N SER A 90 19.95 -7.20 8.48
CA SER A 90 19.51 -7.96 9.65
C SER A 90 18.52 -9.06 9.30
N LEU A 91 18.37 -10.02 10.19
CA LEU A 91 17.24 -10.92 10.29
C LEU A 91 16.33 -10.36 11.40
N GLY A 92 15.39 -9.56 10.98
CA GLY A 92 14.52 -8.74 11.81
C GLY A 92 14.37 -7.34 11.23
N VAL A 93 13.75 -6.44 11.98
CA VAL A 93 13.75 -4.99 11.73
C VAL A 93 14.85 -4.34 12.58
N TYR A 94 15.60 -3.40 12.02
CA TYR A 94 16.77 -2.86 12.72
C TYR A 94 16.96 -1.36 12.57
N GLU A 95 17.60 -0.80 13.58
CA GLU A 95 18.20 0.53 13.59
C GLU A 95 19.70 0.42 13.92
N ILE A 96 20.50 1.31 13.37
CA ILE A 96 21.96 1.35 13.59
C ILE A 96 22.42 2.69 14.12
N TYR A 97 23.47 2.67 14.89
CA TYR A 97 24.02 3.86 15.56
C TYR A 97 25.55 3.90 15.48
N VAL A 98 26.08 5.10 15.28
CA VAL A 98 27.52 5.39 15.34
C VAL A 98 27.76 6.37 16.48
N ASN A 99 28.58 6.00 17.44
CA ASN A 99 28.88 6.82 18.64
C ASN A 99 27.57 7.31 19.34
N GLY A 100 26.52 6.47 19.35
CA GLY A 100 25.21 6.76 19.94
C GLY A 100 24.29 7.63 19.08
N GLN A 101 24.70 8.01 17.87
CA GLN A 101 23.87 8.76 16.93
C GLN A 101 23.19 7.83 15.92
N PRO A 102 21.88 7.95 15.65
CA PRO A 102 21.15 7.12 14.69
C PRO A 102 21.65 7.38 13.27
N VAL A 103 21.73 6.31 12.45
CA VAL A 103 22.25 6.35 11.08
C VAL A 103 21.15 6.07 10.07
N GLY A 104 20.99 7.00 9.12
CA GLY A 104 20.03 6.91 8.02
C GLY A 104 18.61 7.22 8.47
N ASN A 105 17.74 7.55 7.51
CA ASN A 105 16.36 7.99 7.75
C ASN A 105 15.30 6.99 7.27
N GLU A 106 15.74 5.82 6.83
CA GLU A 106 14.82 4.76 6.43
C GLU A 106 14.26 4.05 7.67
N PHE A 107 12.96 3.87 7.67
CA PHE A 107 12.20 3.25 8.74
C PHE A 107 12.01 1.75 8.49
N LEU A 108 11.91 0.93 9.52
CA LEU A 108 11.68 -0.52 9.45
C LEU A 108 12.64 -1.27 8.49
N LYS A 109 13.93 -0.84 8.46
CA LYS A 109 14.96 -1.55 7.69
C LYS A 109 15.05 -3.03 8.10
N PRO A 110 15.36 -3.95 7.18
CA PRO A 110 15.60 -3.82 5.77
C PRO A 110 14.36 -4.01 4.90
N GLY A 111 13.14 -3.98 5.45
CA GLY A 111 11.90 -4.17 4.75
C GLY A 111 11.47 -5.64 4.62
N PHE A 112 10.36 -5.86 3.94
CA PHE A 112 9.76 -7.17 3.73
C PHE A 112 10.17 -7.75 2.36
N THR A 113 10.78 -8.94 2.35
CA THR A 113 11.16 -9.73 1.17
C THR A 113 10.78 -11.19 1.41
N ASP A 114 10.88 -12.03 0.38
CA ASP A 114 10.92 -13.49 0.62
C ASP A 114 12.25 -13.85 1.27
N VAL A 115 12.26 -13.82 2.61
CA VAL A 115 13.50 -13.97 3.39
C VAL A 115 14.11 -15.37 3.28
N ARG A 116 13.40 -16.33 2.68
CA ARG A 116 13.98 -17.63 2.34
C ARG A 116 15.05 -17.53 1.25
N LYS A 117 14.97 -16.49 0.40
CA LYS A 117 15.82 -16.33 -0.79
C LYS A 117 16.58 -15.02 -0.82
N THR A 118 15.99 -13.91 -0.35
CA THR A 118 16.55 -12.57 -0.53
C THR A 118 16.47 -11.74 0.74
N ARG A 119 17.55 -11.00 1.04
CA ARG A 119 17.61 -9.96 2.06
C ARG A 119 18.18 -8.68 1.48
N ARG A 120 17.74 -7.52 1.96
CA ARG A 120 18.25 -6.21 1.50
C ARG A 120 19.30 -5.66 2.45
N SER A 121 20.36 -5.05 1.89
CA SER A 121 21.39 -4.35 2.64
C SER A 121 21.36 -2.85 2.39
N PHE A 122 21.82 -2.11 3.38
CA PHE A 122 21.91 -0.66 3.35
C PHE A 122 23.33 -0.23 3.59
N THR A 123 23.85 0.72 2.81
CA THR A 123 25.21 1.23 2.95
C THR A 123 25.17 2.73 3.17
N TYR A 124 25.89 3.19 4.19
CA TYR A 124 25.96 4.60 4.56
C TYR A 124 27.41 5.07 4.59
N ASP A 125 27.66 6.24 4.04
CA ASP A 125 28.86 7.01 4.38
C ASP A 125 28.62 7.65 5.74
N ILE A 126 29.38 7.22 6.74
CA ILE A 126 29.26 7.67 8.13
C ILE A 126 30.47 8.51 8.55
N THR A 127 31.27 9.00 7.60
CA THR A 127 32.53 9.69 7.85
C THR A 127 32.37 10.88 8.80
N ASP A 128 31.28 11.65 8.63
CA ASP A 128 31.01 12.84 9.46
C ASP A 128 30.67 12.51 10.91
N ALA A 129 30.09 11.33 11.18
CA ALA A 129 29.78 10.85 12.53
C ALA A 129 30.91 10.03 13.15
N PHE A 130 31.95 9.72 12.38
CA PHE A 130 33.06 8.86 12.76
C PHE A 130 34.21 9.71 13.28
N LYS A 131 34.79 9.35 14.44
CA LYS A 131 35.99 10.00 14.96
C LYS A 131 37.19 9.58 14.12
N THR A 132 37.68 10.45 13.26
CA THR A 132 38.66 10.12 12.19
C THR A 132 40.12 10.13 12.62
N ALA A 133 40.47 10.63 13.82
CA ALA A 133 41.87 10.68 14.31
C ALA A 133 42.46 9.27 14.49
N ALA A 134 43.76 9.13 14.27
CA ALA A 134 44.46 7.89 14.59
C ALA A 134 44.29 7.55 16.09
N ASN A 135 44.13 6.27 16.41
CA ASN A 135 43.85 5.74 17.74
C ASN A 135 42.50 6.16 18.36
N ALA A 136 41.64 6.90 17.65
CA ALA A 136 40.29 7.18 18.13
C ALA A 136 39.47 5.88 18.15
N GLU A 137 38.58 5.78 19.13
CA GLU A 137 37.66 4.67 19.29
C GLU A 137 36.24 5.11 18.85
N ASN A 138 35.61 4.29 18.03
CA ASN A 138 34.24 4.47 17.52
C ASN A 138 33.40 3.29 17.93
N VAL A 139 32.21 3.56 18.44
CA VAL A 139 31.23 2.55 18.81
C VAL A 139 30.21 2.40 17.68
N LEU A 140 30.12 1.20 17.14
CA LEU A 140 29.08 0.77 16.22
C LEU A 140 28.05 -0.04 16.99
N SER A 141 26.78 0.24 16.82
CA SER A 141 25.74 -0.56 17.46
C SER A 141 24.51 -0.72 16.58
N ALA A 142 23.78 -1.80 16.79
CA ALA A 142 22.52 -2.09 16.13
C ALA A 142 21.49 -2.60 17.14
N GLN A 143 20.26 -2.13 17.02
CA GLN A 143 19.07 -2.68 17.66
C GLN A 143 18.30 -3.49 16.63
N VAL A 144 17.90 -4.73 16.95
CA VAL A 144 17.15 -5.62 16.06
C VAL A 144 15.97 -6.21 16.81
N THR A 145 14.80 -6.12 16.19
CA THR A 145 13.54 -6.73 16.67
C THR A 145 13.03 -7.76 15.67
N PRO A 146 12.11 -8.68 16.04
CA PRO A 146 11.68 -9.76 15.15
C PRO A 146 11.19 -9.32 13.77
N GLY A 147 10.36 -8.28 13.67
CA GLY A 147 9.85 -7.76 12.41
C GLY A 147 9.27 -8.87 11.52
N TRP A 148 9.38 -8.73 10.19
CA TRP A 148 8.90 -9.76 9.24
C TRP A 148 9.70 -11.06 9.25
N TRP A 149 10.84 -11.12 9.92
CA TRP A 149 11.63 -12.35 10.06
C TRP A 149 11.06 -13.34 11.06
N GLY A 150 10.86 -12.88 12.29
CA GLY A 150 10.56 -13.74 13.43
C GLY A 150 9.18 -13.49 14.05
N ASP A 151 8.46 -12.46 13.60
CA ASP A 151 7.14 -12.13 14.14
C ASP A 151 6.02 -12.95 13.48
N LYS A 152 4.81 -12.69 13.91
CA LYS A 152 3.60 -13.22 13.30
C LYS A 152 3.46 -12.65 11.89
N ILE A 153 3.30 -13.52 10.91
CA ILE A 153 2.81 -13.14 9.60
C ILE A 153 1.55 -13.95 9.41
N VAL A 154 0.46 -13.28 9.02
CA VAL A 154 -0.75 -13.90 8.52
C VAL A 154 -1.97 -14.03 9.42
N THR A 155 -3.01 -13.97 8.68
CA THR A 155 -4.41 -13.77 8.85
C THR A 155 -5.16 -14.72 9.77
N GLN A 156 -5.09 -16.02 9.60
CA GLN A 156 -6.01 -16.94 10.29
C GLN A 156 -5.35 -17.90 11.27
N ASN A 157 -4.10 -18.21 11.04
CA ASN A 157 -3.35 -19.15 11.87
C ASN A 157 -1.98 -18.55 12.20
N TYR A 158 -1.89 -17.49 12.96
CA TYR A 158 -0.64 -16.82 13.34
C TYR A 158 0.59 -17.74 13.35
N ILE A 159 1.41 -17.64 12.32
CA ILE A 159 2.67 -18.35 12.25
C ILE A 159 3.75 -17.41 12.74
N LYS A 160 4.27 -17.64 13.92
CA LYS A 160 5.46 -16.97 14.42
C LYS A 160 6.71 -17.68 13.91
N GLY A 161 7.73 -16.91 13.57
CA GLY A 161 8.98 -17.45 13.11
C GLY A 161 8.90 -18.19 11.79
N MET A 162 8.06 -17.71 10.87
CA MET A 162 7.86 -18.34 9.56
C MET A 162 9.17 -18.45 8.78
N TYR A 163 10.02 -17.45 8.87
CA TYR A 163 11.30 -17.42 8.19
C TYR A 163 12.46 -17.85 9.08
N GLY A 164 12.38 -17.56 10.38
CA GLY A 164 13.42 -17.94 11.32
C GLY A 164 13.07 -17.63 12.77
N LYS A 165 13.94 -18.04 13.69
CA LYS A 165 13.63 -18.10 15.14
C LYS A 165 14.34 -17.05 15.95
N LYS A 166 15.54 -16.63 15.57
CA LYS A 166 16.35 -15.67 16.30
C LYS A 166 16.68 -14.47 15.43
N CYS A 167 16.58 -13.27 15.99
CA CYS A 167 17.10 -12.06 15.37
C CYS A 167 18.60 -12.16 15.16
N ALA A 168 19.10 -11.64 14.04
CA ALA A 168 20.52 -11.59 13.74
C ALA A 168 20.90 -10.28 13.07
N PHE A 169 22.17 -9.92 13.21
CA PHE A 169 22.76 -8.76 12.55
C PHE A 169 23.97 -9.17 11.73
N ARG A 170 24.19 -8.50 10.60
CA ARG A 170 25.39 -8.63 9.79
C ARG A 170 25.78 -7.27 9.23
N GLY A 171 27.06 -6.91 9.36
CA GLY A 171 27.56 -5.64 8.88
C GLY A 171 29.02 -5.68 8.50
N VAL A 172 29.44 -4.80 7.60
CA VAL A 172 30.83 -4.58 7.19
C VAL A 172 31.11 -3.09 7.16
N LEU A 173 32.09 -2.64 7.96
CA LEU A 173 32.62 -1.29 7.92
C LEU A 173 33.87 -1.29 7.04
N GLU A 174 33.92 -0.47 5.99
CA GLU A 174 35.10 -0.14 5.22
C GLU A 174 35.67 1.18 5.71
N LEU A 175 36.90 1.16 6.19
CA LEU A 175 37.70 2.36 6.48
C LEU A 175 38.72 2.59 5.38
N THR A 176 38.80 3.82 4.88
CA THR A 176 39.91 4.30 4.04
C THR A 176 40.78 5.19 4.87
N PHE A 177 42.10 4.88 4.91
CA PHE A 177 43.08 5.64 5.68
C PHE A 177 43.74 6.75 4.85
N ALA A 178 44.50 7.63 5.53
CA ALA A 178 45.13 8.79 4.90
C ALA A 178 46.19 8.42 3.85
N ASP A 179 46.75 7.22 3.93
CA ASP A 179 47.70 6.66 2.96
C ASP A 179 47.01 6.00 1.74
N GLY A 180 45.67 6.00 1.71
CA GLY A 180 44.85 5.39 0.67
C GLY A 180 44.60 3.89 0.87
N THR A 181 45.16 3.27 1.90
CA THR A 181 44.85 1.87 2.21
C THR A 181 43.45 1.70 2.75
N LYS A 182 42.83 0.54 2.47
CA LYS A 182 41.49 0.19 2.93
C LYS A 182 41.54 -1.01 3.87
N LYS A 183 40.63 -1.02 4.87
CA LYS A 183 40.44 -2.14 5.78
C LYS A 183 38.96 -2.40 6.02
N LEU A 184 38.59 -3.66 6.03
CA LEU A 184 37.25 -4.13 6.34
C LEU A 184 37.17 -4.64 7.78
N TYR A 185 36.09 -4.29 8.47
CA TYR A 185 35.76 -4.74 9.81
C TYR A 185 34.36 -5.34 9.76
N GLY A 186 34.26 -6.66 9.74
CA GLY A 186 32.98 -7.38 9.69
C GLY A 186 32.42 -7.69 11.07
N THR A 187 31.19 -8.13 11.10
CA THR A 187 30.57 -8.78 12.27
C THR A 187 31.25 -10.12 12.50
N ASP A 188 31.69 -10.39 13.75
CA ASP A 188 32.38 -11.60 14.18
C ASP A 188 32.08 -11.92 15.66
N LEU A 189 32.65 -13.02 16.18
CA LEU A 189 32.43 -13.45 17.56
C LEU A 189 33.48 -12.86 18.55
N GLU A 190 34.54 -12.24 18.06
CA GLU A 190 35.66 -11.74 18.88
C GLU A 190 35.46 -10.26 19.23
N ASN A 191 35.09 -9.45 18.25
CA ASN A 191 35.04 -8.01 18.36
C ASN A 191 33.61 -7.47 18.62
N TRP A 192 32.60 -8.33 18.50
CA TRP A 192 31.22 -7.96 18.75
C TRP A 192 30.70 -8.54 20.06
N LYS A 193 29.79 -7.80 20.68
CA LYS A 193 28.98 -8.25 21.81
C LYS A 193 27.48 -8.18 21.43
N ALA A 194 26.69 -9.05 22.02
CA ALA A 194 25.25 -9.06 21.79
C ALA A 194 24.48 -9.46 23.05
N GLY A 195 23.25 -9.00 23.16
CA GLY A 195 22.34 -9.33 24.27
C GLY A 195 21.01 -8.63 24.17
N ILE A 196 20.09 -8.99 25.03
CA ILE A 196 18.80 -8.32 25.18
C ILE A 196 18.98 -7.14 26.13
N ALA A 197 18.70 -5.93 25.65
CA ALA A 197 18.85 -4.70 26.41
C ALA A 197 17.93 -3.61 25.82
N GLY A 198 17.99 -2.43 26.43
CA GLY A 198 17.32 -1.23 25.92
C GLY A 198 15.87 -1.07 26.35
N PRO A 199 15.27 0.05 25.94
CA PRO A 199 13.93 0.45 26.33
C PRO A 199 12.81 -0.32 25.61
N VAL A 200 13.07 -0.91 24.44
CA VAL A 200 12.08 -1.71 23.69
C VAL A 200 11.93 -3.07 24.39
N LYS A 201 10.82 -3.28 25.08
CA LYS A 201 10.50 -4.51 25.82
C LYS A 201 9.75 -5.53 24.99
N HIS A 202 8.97 -5.05 24.02
CA HIS A 202 8.29 -5.85 23.00
C HIS A 202 8.16 -5.01 21.75
N ALA A 203 8.35 -5.62 20.59
CA ALA A 203 8.06 -5.00 19.31
C ALA A 203 7.70 -6.07 18.28
N ALA A 204 6.60 -5.83 17.60
CA ALA A 204 6.10 -6.67 16.55
C ALA A 204 5.33 -5.85 15.51
N ILE A 205 5.50 -6.15 14.23
CA ILE A 205 4.81 -5.43 13.16
C ILE A 205 3.29 -5.43 13.37
N PHE A 206 2.74 -6.56 13.82
CA PHE A 206 1.29 -6.75 13.98
C PHE A 206 0.77 -6.51 15.40
N ASP A 207 1.64 -6.53 16.40
CA ASP A 207 1.22 -6.39 17.81
C ASP A 207 1.50 -5.01 18.40
N GLY A 208 2.38 -4.23 17.79
CA GLY A 208 2.74 -2.91 18.29
C GLY A 208 4.08 -2.89 19.02
N GLU A 209 4.24 -1.94 19.94
CA GLU A 209 5.51 -1.73 20.66
C GLU A 209 5.24 -1.42 22.14
N GLU A 210 6.07 -1.98 23.01
CA GLU A 210 6.16 -1.65 24.43
C GLU A 210 7.52 -1.04 24.71
N TYR A 211 7.51 0.22 25.17
CA TYR A 211 8.71 1.02 25.44
C TYR A 211 8.77 1.43 26.90
N ASP A 212 9.89 1.14 27.56
CA ASP A 212 10.14 1.53 28.95
C ASP A 212 11.28 2.55 29.03
N ALA A 213 10.95 3.82 29.17
CA ALA A 213 11.91 4.91 29.22
C ALA A 213 12.73 4.98 30.52
N ARG A 214 12.58 4.04 31.44
CA ARG A 214 13.44 3.87 32.62
C ARG A 214 14.74 3.13 32.26
N GLU A 215 14.74 2.39 31.15
CA GLU A 215 15.87 1.62 30.67
C GLU A 215 16.80 2.49 29.81
N LYS A 216 18.09 2.19 29.89
CA LYS A 216 19.11 2.82 29.05
C LYS A 216 19.18 2.15 27.69
N MET A 217 19.60 2.89 26.66
CA MET A 217 19.88 2.32 25.34
C MET A 217 20.95 1.23 25.43
N GLY A 218 20.86 0.20 24.56
CA GLY A 218 21.77 -0.94 24.65
C GLY A 218 23.26 -0.58 24.44
N PHE A 219 23.55 0.48 23.70
CA PHE A 219 24.92 0.98 23.57
C PHE A 219 25.47 1.68 24.84
N GLU A 220 24.62 1.98 25.80
CA GLU A 220 24.99 2.58 27.11
C GLU A 220 25.24 1.51 28.18
N VAL A 221 24.90 0.24 27.90
CA VAL A 221 25.00 -0.88 28.85
C VAL A 221 25.84 -2.02 28.29
N ALA A 222 26.96 -1.68 27.62
CA ALA A 222 27.86 -2.63 26.95
C ALA A 222 28.36 -3.76 27.85
N GLU A 223 28.45 -3.53 29.17
CA GLU A 223 28.85 -4.51 30.16
C GLU A 223 27.82 -5.63 30.36
N SER A 224 26.58 -5.40 30.01
CA SER A 224 25.51 -6.42 30.08
C SER A 224 25.45 -7.33 28.85
N LEU A 225 26.21 -6.99 27.81
CA LEU A 225 26.24 -7.75 26.56
C LEU A 225 27.34 -8.80 26.59
N ALA A 226 27.11 -9.97 26.00
CA ALA A 226 27.99 -11.11 25.95
C ALA A 226 28.54 -11.39 24.55
N THR A 227 29.45 -12.32 24.41
CA THR A 227 29.89 -12.85 23.11
C THR A 227 28.70 -13.40 22.34
N PRO A 228 28.46 -13.02 21.07
CA PRO A 228 27.36 -13.53 20.28
C PRO A 228 27.59 -14.99 19.85
N GLU A 229 26.57 -15.59 19.26
CA GLU A 229 26.66 -16.86 18.56
C GLU A 229 26.49 -16.67 17.05
N VAL A 230 27.00 -17.61 16.25
CA VAL A 230 26.76 -17.63 14.81
C VAL A 230 25.28 -17.98 14.54
N ASN A 231 24.65 -17.20 13.69
CA ASN A 231 23.32 -17.54 13.15
C ASN A 231 23.47 -18.14 11.76
N ALA A 232 22.97 -19.35 11.56
CA ALA A 232 23.02 -20.06 10.28
C ALA A 232 21.63 -20.22 9.63
N GLU A 233 20.63 -19.49 10.10
CA GLU A 233 19.25 -19.67 9.63
C GLU A 233 19.02 -19.09 8.23
N PHE A 234 19.87 -18.15 7.76
CA PHE A 234 19.73 -17.55 6.44
C PHE A 234 20.87 -17.98 5.51
N ALA A 235 20.50 -18.57 4.37
CA ALA A 235 21.40 -18.99 3.30
C ALA A 235 21.09 -18.34 1.93
N GLY A 236 20.23 -17.33 1.91
CA GLY A 236 19.84 -16.62 0.69
C GLY A 236 20.83 -15.55 0.26
N GLU A 237 20.44 -14.77 -0.73
CA GLU A 237 21.22 -13.69 -1.32
C GLU A 237 21.01 -12.36 -0.59
N ILE A 238 22.08 -11.62 -0.34
CA ILE A 238 22.04 -10.25 0.18
C ILE A 238 22.22 -9.29 -0.98
N LEU A 239 21.18 -8.50 -1.26
CA LEU A 239 21.17 -7.53 -2.35
C LEU A 239 21.11 -6.10 -1.79
N PRO A 240 21.74 -5.12 -2.44
CA PRO A 240 21.55 -3.72 -2.10
C PRO A 240 20.06 -3.33 -2.13
N SER A 241 19.63 -2.52 -1.16
CA SER A 241 18.30 -1.96 -1.18
C SER A 241 18.19 -0.92 -2.28
N GLN A 242 17.18 -1.06 -3.14
CA GLN A 242 16.86 -0.15 -4.23
C GLN A 242 15.34 -0.07 -4.37
N GLY A 243 14.76 1.06 -3.91
CA GLY A 243 13.44 1.51 -4.27
C GLY A 243 12.25 0.82 -3.62
N ALA A 244 12.22 0.50 -2.39
CA ALA A 244 11.02 0.22 -1.59
C ALA A 244 11.34 0.44 -0.11
N GLU A 245 12.29 1.31 0.12
CA GLU A 245 12.64 1.80 1.45
C GLU A 245 11.41 2.47 2.06
N ILE A 246 11.26 2.31 3.36
CA ILE A 246 10.14 2.89 4.10
C ILE A 246 10.60 4.19 4.75
N TYR A 247 9.78 5.21 4.71
CA TYR A 247 10.06 6.54 5.26
C TYR A 247 8.95 7.03 6.16
N LEU A 248 9.32 7.84 7.14
CA LEU A 248 8.41 8.68 7.91
C LEU A 248 8.19 9.98 7.13
N ARG A 249 7.00 10.18 6.57
CA ARG A 249 6.63 11.39 5.82
C ARG A 249 6.23 12.52 6.77
N ARG A 250 7.23 13.08 7.45
CA ARG A 250 7.02 14.21 8.40
C ARG A 250 6.44 15.45 7.73
N ASP A 251 6.65 15.61 6.43
CA ASP A 251 6.04 16.68 5.63
C ASP A 251 4.51 16.52 5.42
N LEU A 252 3.99 15.33 5.68
CA LEU A 252 2.56 14.99 5.67
C LEU A 252 2.00 14.73 7.08
N ALA A 253 2.74 15.08 8.15
CA ALA A 253 2.30 14.86 9.51
C ALA A 253 0.94 15.51 9.78
N LEU A 254 0.06 14.79 10.46
CA LEU A 254 -1.32 15.18 10.72
C LEU A 254 -1.49 15.58 12.19
N ALA A 255 -1.91 16.81 12.42
CA ALA A 255 -2.31 17.27 13.75
C ALA A 255 -3.75 16.81 14.05
N PRO A 256 -4.13 16.66 15.34
CA PRO A 256 -5.50 16.40 15.74
C PRO A 256 -6.49 17.45 15.21
N VAL A 257 -7.57 16.99 14.58
CA VAL A 257 -8.71 17.84 14.21
C VAL A 257 -9.78 17.85 15.29
N LYS A 258 -9.79 16.83 16.16
CA LYS A 258 -10.66 16.75 17.32
C LYS A 258 -10.01 15.90 18.41
N ALA A 259 -10.17 16.29 19.67
CA ALA A 259 -9.74 15.50 20.82
C ALA A 259 -10.71 15.71 22.00
N TYR A 260 -11.06 14.63 22.71
CA TYR A 260 -11.90 14.68 23.90
C TYR A 260 -11.62 13.53 24.85
N THR A 261 -11.80 13.78 26.16
CA THR A 261 -11.79 12.71 27.14
C THR A 261 -13.23 12.32 27.54
N TRP A 262 -13.38 11.06 27.89
CA TRP A 262 -14.62 10.54 28.45
C TRP A 262 -14.33 9.50 29.55
N LYS A 263 -15.29 9.31 30.45
CA LYS A 263 -15.19 8.33 31.53
C LYS A 263 -16.45 7.52 31.70
N ASP A 264 -17.61 8.16 31.58
CA ASP A 264 -18.92 7.56 31.82
C ASP A 264 -19.64 7.29 30.49
N VAL A 265 -20.61 6.39 30.54
CA VAL A 265 -21.46 6.00 29.41
C VAL A 265 -22.93 6.17 29.84
N GLU A 266 -23.70 6.82 29.00
CA GLU A 266 -25.15 6.96 29.15
C GLU A 266 -25.94 6.10 28.17
N ASN A 267 -27.25 5.95 28.41
CA ASN A 267 -28.20 5.27 27.51
C ASN A 267 -27.87 3.78 27.23
N VAL A 268 -27.21 3.10 28.15
CA VAL A 268 -26.90 1.66 28.01
C VAL A 268 -28.19 0.84 28.08
N LYS A 269 -28.38 -0.08 27.09
CA LYS A 269 -29.48 -1.03 27.03
C LYS A 269 -28.96 -2.44 26.71
N GLU A 270 -29.82 -3.44 26.77
CA GLU A 270 -29.44 -4.83 26.49
C GLU A 270 -28.70 -5.01 25.15
N ASN A 271 -29.15 -4.32 24.09
CA ASN A 271 -28.58 -4.39 22.74
C ASN A 271 -27.82 -3.13 22.30
N GLU A 272 -27.53 -2.24 23.24
CA GLU A 272 -26.82 -0.97 22.99
C GLU A 272 -25.77 -0.75 24.08
N TYR A 273 -24.51 -0.47 23.65
CA TYR A 273 -23.42 -0.11 24.57
C TYR A 273 -23.57 1.30 25.14
N GLY A 274 -24.54 2.09 24.65
CA GLY A 274 -24.75 3.47 25.04
C GLY A 274 -23.87 4.44 24.27
N LYS A 275 -23.71 5.62 24.85
CA LYS A 275 -22.96 6.74 24.29
C LYS A 275 -21.97 7.28 25.32
N VAL A 276 -20.76 7.66 24.90
CA VAL A 276 -19.79 8.26 25.81
C VAL A 276 -20.27 9.61 26.33
N VAL A 277 -20.06 9.87 27.62
CA VAL A 277 -20.25 11.18 28.20
C VAL A 277 -18.92 11.92 28.14
N ILE A 278 -18.86 12.94 27.28
CA ILE A 278 -17.63 13.72 27.10
C ILE A 278 -17.35 14.49 28.38
N ALA A 279 -16.21 14.23 29.02
CA ALA A 279 -15.76 14.90 30.22
C ALA A 279 -15.10 16.24 29.86
N LYS A 280 -14.29 16.27 28.81
CA LYS A 280 -13.64 17.49 28.31
C LYS A 280 -13.38 17.40 26.78
N ASP A 281 -13.75 18.46 26.07
CA ASP A 281 -13.27 18.73 24.72
C ASP A 281 -12.03 19.60 24.76
N PHE A 282 -11.06 19.36 23.84
CA PHE A 282 -9.84 20.15 23.74
C PHE A 282 -9.84 20.98 22.45
N ALA A 283 -9.48 22.24 22.57
CA ALA A 283 -9.27 23.08 21.40
C ALA A 283 -8.04 22.64 20.61
N GLN A 284 -8.04 22.88 19.31
CA GLN A 284 -6.90 22.57 18.47
C GLN A 284 -5.63 23.30 18.95
N GLY A 285 -4.55 22.53 19.16
CA GLY A 285 -3.28 23.04 19.67
C GLY A 285 -3.22 23.26 21.20
N GLU A 286 -4.33 23.02 21.93
CA GLU A 286 -4.32 23.03 23.39
C GLU A 286 -3.58 21.78 23.92
N PRO A 287 -2.70 21.92 24.95
CA PRO A 287 -2.15 20.74 25.62
C PRO A 287 -3.26 19.87 26.24
N ILE A 288 -3.16 18.57 26.01
CA ILE A 288 -4.16 17.59 26.44
C ILE A 288 -3.71 16.98 27.77
N THR A 289 -4.59 16.96 28.75
CA THR A 289 -4.36 16.24 30.01
C THR A 289 -5.32 15.07 30.11
N VAL A 290 -4.76 13.88 30.36
CA VAL A 290 -5.50 12.63 30.56
C VAL A 290 -5.35 12.21 32.00
N GLN A 291 -6.47 12.06 32.72
CA GLN A 291 -6.50 11.60 34.12
C GLN A 291 -6.56 10.07 34.19
N ALA A 292 -6.07 9.50 35.26
CA ALA A 292 -6.27 8.07 35.52
C ALA A 292 -7.77 7.71 35.48
N GLY A 293 -8.10 6.68 34.70
CA GLY A 293 -9.48 6.21 34.53
C GLY A 293 -10.30 6.98 33.48
N GLU A 294 -9.73 7.97 32.80
CA GLU A 294 -10.31 8.58 31.61
C GLU A 294 -9.76 7.92 30.33
N THR A 295 -10.56 7.98 29.29
CA THR A 295 -10.13 7.61 27.93
C THR A 295 -10.12 8.85 27.05
N LEU A 296 -8.98 9.20 26.50
CA LEU A 296 -8.84 10.24 25.47
C LEU A 296 -9.08 9.61 24.11
N VAL A 297 -9.88 10.26 23.29
CA VAL A 297 -10.05 9.95 21.84
C VAL A 297 -9.52 11.10 21.03
N ILE A 298 -8.70 10.80 20.03
CA ILE A 298 -8.16 11.78 19.07
C ILE A 298 -8.57 11.37 17.66
N ASP A 299 -9.09 12.32 16.87
CA ASP A 299 -9.30 12.22 15.43
C ASP A 299 -8.23 13.03 14.71
N PHE A 300 -7.44 12.38 13.84
CA PHE A 300 -6.46 13.03 12.96
C PHE A 300 -7.02 13.48 11.61
N GLY A 301 -8.31 13.22 11.35
CA GLY A 301 -9.01 13.63 10.15
C GLY A 301 -8.71 12.79 8.90
N GLN A 302 -7.67 11.97 8.90
CA GLN A 302 -7.22 11.16 7.77
C GLN A 302 -6.85 9.76 8.24
N ASN A 303 -7.40 8.72 7.59
CA ASN A 303 -6.96 7.33 7.77
C ASN A 303 -5.67 7.10 6.97
N CYS A 304 -4.64 6.57 7.60
CA CYS A 304 -3.38 6.25 6.92
C CYS A 304 -2.55 5.21 7.70
N ALA A 305 -1.60 4.57 7.03
CA ALA A 305 -0.50 3.88 7.70
C ALA A 305 0.40 4.94 8.34
N ALA A 306 0.57 4.89 9.66
CA ALA A 306 1.27 5.93 10.39
C ALA A 306 1.82 5.45 11.73
N VAL A 307 2.63 6.29 12.35
CA VAL A 307 3.04 6.19 13.75
C VAL A 307 2.57 7.43 14.51
N PRO A 308 2.02 7.29 15.73
CA PRO A 308 1.76 8.42 16.60
C PRO A 308 3.06 8.94 17.20
N SER A 309 3.31 10.23 17.08
CA SER A 309 4.48 10.93 17.63
C SER A 309 4.05 11.86 18.75
N PHE A 310 4.62 11.69 19.92
CA PHE A 310 4.24 12.36 21.15
C PHE A 310 5.32 13.32 21.64
N VAL A 311 4.88 14.46 22.18
CA VAL A 311 5.66 15.29 23.11
C VAL A 311 4.85 15.36 24.41
N PHE A 312 5.28 14.67 25.44
CA PHE A 312 4.45 14.42 26.63
C PHE A 312 5.26 14.31 27.91
N LYS A 313 4.58 14.39 29.06
CA LYS A 313 5.21 14.20 30.37
C LYS A 313 4.23 13.55 31.35
N ALA A 314 4.78 12.77 32.26
CA ALA A 314 4.10 12.22 33.42
C ALA A 314 5.11 11.92 34.51
N LYS A 315 4.60 11.42 35.64
CA LYS A 315 5.41 10.89 36.74
C LYS A 315 6.12 9.61 36.27
N GLU A 316 7.34 9.38 36.77
CA GLU A 316 8.07 8.14 36.55
C GLU A 316 7.23 6.90 36.92
N GLY A 317 7.25 5.89 36.06
CA GLY A 317 6.51 4.65 36.19
C GLY A 317 5.05 4.74 35.73
N THR A 318 4.54 5.94 35.35
CA THR A 318 3.25 6.05 34.69
C THR A 318 3.29 5.29 33.36
N VAL A 319 2.24 4.52 33.06
CA VAL A 319 2.11 3.79 31.78
C VAL A 319 0.99 4.44 30.97
N LEU A 320 1.33 4.89 29.76
CA LEU A 320 0.38 5.32 28.75
C LEU A 320 0.12 4.17 27.81
N THR A 321 -1.14 3.90 27.47
CA THR A 321 -1.57 2.91 26.48
C THR A 321 -2.31 3.62 25.35
N CYS A 322 -1.88 3.42 24.12
CA CYS A 322 -2.50 3.98 22.90
C CYS A 322 -3.00 2.84 22.00
N LEU A 323 -4.27 2.90 21.63
CA LEU A 323 -4.95 1.91 20.79
C LEU A 323 -5.42 2.57 19.49
N PRO A 324 -4.91 2.15 18.32
CA PRO A 324 -5.34 2.70 17.03
C PRO A 324 -6.69 2.16 16.58
N SER A 325 -7.40 2.94 15.76
CA SER A 325 -8.68 2.58 15.15
C SER A 325 -8.91 3.36 13.85
N GLU A 326 -9.63 2.75 12.91
CA GLU A 326 -10.03 3.44 11.67
C GLU A 326 -11.29 4.27 11.84
N LEU A 327 -12.16 3.93 12.80
CA LEU A 327 -13.52 4.46 12.94
C LEU A 327 -13.91 4.62 14.40
N LEU A 328 -15.00 5.35 14.61
CA LEU A 328 -15.72 5.40 15.89
C LEU A 328 -16.99 4.55 15.83
N ASN A 329 -17.42 4.05 16.98
CA ASN A 329 -18.75 3.47 17.17
C ASN A 329 -19.84 4.53 16.99
N ASP A 330 -20.95 4.16 16.37
CA ASP A 330 -22.07 5.04 16.07
C ASP A 330 -23.40 4.53 16.65
N GLY A 331 -24.46 5.28 16.46
CA GLY A 331 -25.84 4.85 16.69
C GLY A 331 -26.10 4.32 18.12
N ASN A 332 -25.63 5.00 19.15
CA ASN A 332 -25.68 4.58 20.55
C ASN A 332 -24.94 3.25 20.83
N GLY A 333 -23.97 2.90 19.99
CA GLY A 333 -23.25 1.63 20.10
C GLY A 333 -24.17 0.41 19.87
N ALA A 334 -25.16 0.51 19.00
CA ALA A 334 -26.13 -0.55 18.76
C ALA A 334 -25.46 -1.79 18.19
N LYS A 335 -25.61 -2.95 18.85
CA LYS A 335 -25.01 -4.22 18.41
C LYS A 335 -25.54 -4.67 17.06
N SER A 336 -26.80 -4.33 16.73
CA SER A 336 -27.39 -4.58 15.40
C SER A 336 -26.72 -3.80 14.27
N ARG A 337 -25.97 -2.74 14.56
CA ARG A 337 -25.16 -1.97 13.62
C ARG A 337 -23.70 -2.42 13.57
N GLY A 338 -23.36 -3.56 14.20
CA GLY A 338 -22.01 -4.10 14.24
C GLY A 338 -21.05 -3.37 15.19
N MET A 339 -21.56 -2.55 16.13
CA MET A 339 -20.73 -1.84 17.07
C MET A 339 -20.14 -2.76 18.15
N ASP A 340 -18.96 -2.37 18.70
CA ASP A 340 -18.22 -3.11 19.72
C ASP A 340 -18.02 -2.28 21.01
N GLY A 341 -18.55 -1.06 21.04
CA GLY A 341 -18.48 -0.14 22.18
C GLY A 341 -19.52 0.97 22.08
N PRO A 342 -19.56 1.90 23.07
CA PRO A 342 -20.49 3.02 23.06
C PRO A 342 -20.22 3.99 21.91
N GLU A 343 -21.27 4.66 21.42
CA GLU A 343 -21.15 5.72 20.41
C GLU A 343 -20.11 6.75 20.85
N GLY A 344 -19.17 7.07 19.94
CA GLY A 344 -18.06 7.99 20.21
C GLY A 344 -16.79 7.32 20.78
N SER A 345 -16.80 6.02 21.09
CA SER A 345 -15.57 5.27 21.38
C SER A 345 -14.95 4.71 20.09
N CYS A 346 -13.67 4.37 20.13
CA CYS A 346 -12.98 3.76 19.00
C CYS A 346 -13.55 2.36 18.69
N HIS A 347 -13.88 2.11 17.41
CA HIS A 347 -14.34 0.81 16.93
C HIS A 347 -13.12 -0.04 16.53
N ARG A 348 -13.01 -1.29 17.04
CA ARG A 348 -11.84 -2.15 16.81
C ARG A 348 -12.16 -3.56 16.33
N GLU A 349 -13.42 -3.95 16.19
CA GLU A 349 -13.79 -5.30 15.74
C GLU A 349 -13.27 -5.63 14.33
N ASN A 350 -13.20 -4.64 13.43
CA ASN A 350 -12.66 -4.82 12.07
C ASN A 350 -11.15 -5.08 12.03
N LEU A 351 -10.43 -4.84 13.12
CA LEU A 351 -9.01 -5.19 13.25
C LEU A 351 -8.79 -6.69 13.44
N ARG A 352 -9.86 -7.47 13.58
CA ARG A 352 -9.83 -8.93 13.77
C ARG A 352 -9.04 -9.28 15.04
N MET A 353 -8.11 -10.23 14.93
CA MET A 353 -7.26 -10.63 16.04
C MET A 353 -6.24 -9.54 16.43
N ALA A 354 -5.93 -8.61 15.54
CA ALA A 354 -5.07 -7.47 15.85
C ALA A 354 -5.68 -6.51 16.88
N LYS A 355 -6.98 -6.53 17.10
CA LYS A 355 -7.63 -5.69 18.12
C LYS A 355 -7.09 -5.91 19.55
N THR A 356 -6.60 -7.10 19.84
CA THR A 356 -5.99 -7.46 21.13
C THR A 356 -4.49 -7.30 21.16
N GLY A 357 -3.85 -7.16 20.00
CA GLY A 357 -2.41 -7.07 19.80
C GLY A 357 -1.92 -5.67 19.48
N MET A 358 -2.58 -4.93 18.59
CA MET A 358 -2.11 -3.62 18.15
C MET A 358 -2.21 -2.58 19.25
N ILE A 359 -1.18 -2.55 20.11
CA ILE A 359 -1.10 -1.73 21.31
C ILE A 359 0.26 -1.06 21.35
N LEU A 360 0.25 0.24 21.56
CA LEU A 360 1.45 1.00 21.92
C LEU A 360 1.40 1.30 23.41
N THR A 361 2.44 0.89 24.15
CA THR A 361 2.62 1.26 25.55
C THR A 361 3.92 2.00 25.76
N TYR A 362 3.86 3.04 26.59
CA TYR A 362 5.03 3.81 27.00
C TYR A 362 5.06 3.96 28.53
N THR A 363 6.11 3.48 29.14
CA THR A 363 6.38 3.67 30.57
C THR A 363 7.31 4.86 30.76
N PHE A 364 6.88 5.87 31.51
CA PHE A 364 7.64 7.09 31.73
C PHE A 364 8.86 6.88 32.62
N GLY A 365 10.00 7.39 32.18
CA GLY A 365 11.24 7.47 32.97
C GLY A 365 11.32 8.72 33.86
N ALA A 366 12.41 8.82 34.62
CA ALA A 366 12.72 9.92 35.54
C ALA A 366 13.07 11.23 34.83
N ASN A 367 12.25 11.70 33.88
CA ASN A 367 12.50 12.94 33.17
C ASN A 367 11.72 14.11 33.82
N LYS A 368 12.41 15.23 34.08
CA LYS A 368 11.79 16.45 34.59
C LYS A 368 11.08 17.30 33.51
N GLY A 369 11.31 17.02 32.26
CA GLY A 369 10.76 17.71 31.07
C GLY A 369 9.74 16.89 30.31
N PHE A 370 9.41 17.39 29.13
CA PHE A 370 8.66 16.62 28.15
C PHE A 370 9.58 15.62 27.46
N ALA A 371 9.14 14.37 27.36
CA ALA A 371 9.75 13.34 26.52
C ALA A 371 9.18 13.43 25.10
N GLU A 372 10.01 13.03 24.14
CA GLU A 372 9.59 12.84 22.76
C GLU A 372 9.64 11.35 22.45
N TYR A 373 8.62 10.82 21.78
CA TYR A 373 8.57 9.42 21.43
C TYR A 373 7.64 9.14 20.26
N TYR A 374 8.06 8.24 19.42
CA TYR A 374 7.24 7.52 18.43
C TYR A 374 7.70 6.06 18.39
N PRO A 375 6.85 5.08 18.04
CA PRO A 375 7.28 3.68 17.95
C PRO A 375 8.29 3.49 16.82
N HIS A 376 9.36 2.72 17.09
CA HIS A 376 10.49 2.53 16.20
C HIS A 376 10.41 1.27 15.36
N CYS A 377 9.67 0.25 15.81
CA CYS A 377 9.73 -1.10 15.24
C CYS A 377 8.38 -1.60 14.71
N THR A 378 7.38 -0.74 14.60
CA THR A 378 6.03 -1.06 14.13
C THR A 378 5.38 0.14 13.45
N PHE A 379 4.22 -0.07 12.84
CA PHE A 379 3.32 0.97 12.35
C PHE A 379 1.87 0.52 12.50
N PHE A 380 0.94 1.45 12.40
CA PHE A 380 -0.48 1.20 12.53
C PHE A 380 -1.25 1.81 11.35
N GLY A 381 -2.39 1.21 10.97
CA GLY A 381 -3.36 1.83 10.08
C GLY A 381 -4.49 2.43 10.91
N TYR A 382 -4.65 3.76 10.89
CA TYR A 382 -5.65 4.42 11.74
C TYR A 382 -5.99 5.84 11.29
N ARG A 383 -7.15 6.29 11.71
CA ARG A 383 -7.56 7.69 11.75
C ARG A 383 -7.69 8.19 13.19
N PHE A 384 -8.13 7.30 14.09
CA PHE A 384 -8.40 7.59 15.48
C PHE A 384 -7.44 6.83 16.39
N VAL A 385 -7.16 7.40 17.55
CA VAL A 385 -6.52 6.68 18.64
C VAL A 385 -7.33 6.88 19.94
N SER A 386 -7.40 5.83 20.77
CA SER A 386 -7.83 5.94 22.15
C SER A 386 -6.63 5.79 23.07
N ILE A 387 -6.51 6.67 24.05
CA ILE A 387 -5.39 6.72 24.98
C ILE A 387 -5.90 6.65 26.40
N THR A 388 -5.29 5.77 27.21
CA THR A 388 -5.50 5.68 28.64
C THR A 388 -4.16 5.77 29.37
N ALA A 389 -4.17 6.14 30.64
CA ALA A 389 -2.98 6.20 31.46
C ALA A 389 -3.23 5.72 32.88
N THR A 390 -2.19 5.20 33.55
CA THR A 390 -2.26 4.73 34.94
C THR A 390 -2.19 5.88 35.97
N ASP A 391 -1.71 7.05 35.59
CA ASP A 391 -1.66 8.29 36.33
C ASP A 391 -1.84 9.48 35.39
N GLU A 392 -1.89 10.71 35.87
CA GLU A 392 -2.01 11.90 35.04
C GLU A 392 -0.88 12.00 33.99
N VAL A 393 -1.26 12.20 32.72
CA VAL A 393 -0.35 12.48 31.59
C VAL A 393 -0.71 13.81 30.95
N THR A 394 0.29 14.67 30.74
CA THR A 394 0.14 15.89 29.93
C THR A 394 0.78 15.65 28.57
N ILE A 395 0.00 15.70 27.50
CA ILE A 395 0.45 15.66 26.11
C ILE A 395 0.53 17.09 25.61
N LYS A 396 1.76 17.58 25.37
CA LYS A 396 2.00 18.93 24.82
C LYS A 396 1.61 18.99 23.34
N SER A 397 1.96 17.95 22.58
CA SER A 397 1.57 17.75 21.20
C SER A 397 1.56 16.27 20.85
N ILE A 398 0.72 15.92 19.89
CA ILE A 398 0.71 14.61 19.25
C ILE A 398 0.46 14.82 17.76
N GLU A 399 1.14 14.06 16.93
CA GLU A 399 0.98 14.04 15.47
C GLU A 399 0.87 12.60 14.98
N SER A 400 0.13 12.36 13.91
CA SER A 400 0.16 11.11 13.15
C SER A 400 1.10 11.30 11.98
N ILE A 401 2.25 10.58 11.98
CA ILE A 401 3.28 10.67 10.93
C ILE A 401 3.09 9.53 9.96
N PRO A 402 2.71 9.79 8.69
CA PRO A 402 2.53 8.75 7.69
C PRO A 402 3.80 7.94 7.44
N VAL A 403 3.61 6.64 7.25
CA VAL A 403 4.67 5.65 6.96
C VAL A 403 4.41 5.07 5.57
N THR A 404 5.39 5.16 4.67
CA THR A 404 5.23 4.73 3.28
C THR A 404 6.57 4.50 2.59
N SER A 405 6.57 3.72 1.51
CA SER A 405 7.69 3.65 0.57
C SER A 405 7.65 4.73 -0.53
N ILE A 406 6.62 5.56 -0.56
CA ILE A 406 6.54 6.68 -1.50
C ILE A 406 7.20 7.91 -0.87
N ALA A 407 8.48 8.10 -1.18
CA ALA A 407 9.21 9.29 -0.77
C ALA A 407 8.66 10.54 -1.49
N LYS A 408 8.87 11.72 -0.89
CA LYS A 408 8.37 12.99 -1.44
C LYS A 408 8.81 13.26 -2.89
N ASN A 409 10.04 12.92 -3.22
CA ASN A 409 10.60 13.10 -4.56
C ASN A 409 10.08 12.09 -5.59
N MET A 410 9.31 11.07 -5.17
CA MET A 410 8.65 10.13 -6.06
C MET A 410 7.27 10.61 -6.52
N GLU A 411 6.68 11.61 -5.88
CA GLU A 411 5.39 12.16 -6.30
C GLU A 411 5.47 12.69 -7.74
N SER A 412 4.59 12.20 -8.63
CA SER A 412 4.69 12.46 -10.07
C SER A 412 3.49 13.19 -10.66
N GLY A 413 2.28 12.95 -10.18
CA GLY A 413 1.08 13.52 -10.78
C GLY A 413 0.22 14.32 -9.82
N LYS A 414 -0.42 15.36 -10.36
CA LYS A 414 -1.46 16.15 -9.69
C LYS A 414 -2.63 16.33 -10.63
N ILE A 415 -3.82 16.02 -10.16
CA ILE A 415 -5.05 16.24 -10.92
C ILE A 415 -6.11 16.84 -10.01
N THR A 416 -6.81 17.84 -10.53
CA THR A 416 -7.93 18.50 -9.88
C THR A 416 -9.07 18.72 -10.88
N THR A 417 -10.29 18.67 -10.38
CA THR A 417 -11.51 18.89 -11.15
C THR A 417 -12.35 19.98 -10.50
N GLY A 418 -13.39 20.43 -11.18
CA GLY A 418 -14.37 21.35 -10.61
C GLY A 418 -15.35 20.72 -9.62
N ASP A 419 -15.35 19.40 -9.45
CA ASP A 419 -16.21 18.68 -8.50
C ASP A 419 -15.43 18.28 -7.23
N GLU A 420 -15.86 18.78 -6.08
CA GLU A 420 -15.19 18.53 -4.80
C GLU A 420 -15.25 17.06 -4.36
N SER A 421 -16.32 16.33 -4.70
CA SER A 421 -16.45 14.91 -4.32
C SER A 421 -15.54 14.03 -5.17
N VAL A 422 -15.37 14.35 -6.46
CA VAL A 422 -14.38 13.68 -7.32
C VAL A 422 -12.96 14.00 -6.85
N ASN A 423 -12.66 15.23 -6.46
CA ASN A 423 -11.36 15.57 -5.88
C ASN A 423 -11.11 14.81 -4.57
N LYS A 424 -12.15 14.62 -3.75
CA LYS A 424 -12.04 13.81 -2.53
C LYS A 424 -11.79 12.33 -2.85
N LEU A 425 -12.43 11.78 -3.87
CA LEU A 425 -12.16 10.42 -4.36
C LEU A 425 -10.70 10.26 -4.82
N ILE A 426 -10.17 11.21 -5.59
CA ILE A 426 -8.77 11.24 -6.02
C ILE A 426 -7.84 11.28 -4.80
N SER A 427 -8.12 12.15 -3.84
CA SER A 427 -7.38 12.23 -2.58
C SER A 427 -7.42 10.92 -1.78
N ASN A 428 -8.59 10.29 -1.67
CA ASN A 428 -8.76 9.02 -0.98
C ASN A 428 -7.93 7.90 -1.64
N THR A 429 -7.82 7.91 -2.97
CA THR A 429 -7.01 6.96 -3.73
C THR A 429 -5.51 7.19 -3.47
N TYR A 430 -5.06 8.43 -3.49
CA TYR A 430 -3.66 8.78 -3.18
C TYR A 430 -3.27 8.37 -1.75
N TRP A 431 -4.10 8.67 -0.74
CA TRP A 431 -3.87 8.25 0.64
C TRP A 431 -3.93 6.73 0.82
N GLY A 432 -4.76 6.04 0.04
CA GLY A 432 -4.78 4.58 -0.04
C GLY A 432 -3.45 4.03 -0.54
N GLN A 433 -2.88 4.60 -1.61
CA GLN A 433 -1.55 4.22 -2.12
C GLN A 433 -0.44 4.49 -1.10
N LEU A 434 -0.39 5.70 -0.53
CA LEU A 434 0.61 6.04 0.50
C LEU A 434 0.60 5.05 1.66
N SER A 435 -0.59 4.63 2.08
CA SER A 435 -0.77 3.71 3.22
C SER A 435 -0.37 2.28 2.92
N ASN A 436 -0.46 1.85 1.68
CA ASN A 436 -0.32 0.45 1.30
C ASN A 436 0.94 0.15 0.47
N TYR A 437 1.62 1.15 -0.09
CA TYR A 437 2.95 0.95 -0.68
C TYR A 437 4.00 1.09 0.42
N LEU A 438 4.20 0.00 1.17
CA LEU A 438 5.04 -0.05 2.37
C LEU A 438 5.92 -1.29 2.33
N SER A 439 7.10 -1.16 1.71
CA SER A 439 8.04 -2.21 1.32
C SER A 439 7.50 -3.18 0.28
N VAL A 440 6.22 -3.50 0.36
CA VAL A 440 5.43 -4.28 -0.60
C VAL A 440 4.07 -3.59 -0.78
N PRO A 441 3.34 -3.84 -1.87
CA PRO A 441 1.99 -3.29 -2.03
C PRO A 441 0.99 -4.09 -1.16
N THR A 442 0.85 -3.70 0.12
CA THR A 442 -0.06 -4.39 1.05
C THR A 442 -1.51 -4.11 0.71
N ASP A 443 -2.40 -5.08 0.96
CA ASP A 443 -3.85 -4.93 0.79
C ASP A 443 -4.46 -3.90 1.75
N CYS A 444 -3.98 -3.87 2.97
CA CYS A 444 -4.49 -3.00 4.04
C CYS A 444 -3.42 -2.73 5.09
N PRO A 445 -3.47 -1.61 5.85
CA PRO A 445 -2.44 -1.29 6.85
C PRO A 445 -2.85 -1.56 8.30
N GLN A 446 -4.15 -1.88 8.59
CA GLN A 446 -4.70 -1.74 9.95
C GLN A 446 -4.90 -3.04 10.72
N ARG A 447 -4.98 -4.19 10.04
CA ARG A 447 -5.35 -5.46 10.67
C ARG A 447 -4.24 -6.52 10.53
N ASN A 448 -4.48 -7.70 11.03
CA ASN A 448 -3.57 -8.84 10.93
C ASN A 448 -3.57 -9.49 9.52
N GLU A 449 -3.35 -8.70 8.49
CA GLU A 449 -3.16 -9.09 7.08
C GLU A 449 -1.90 -8.42 6.56
N ARG A 450 -1.98 -7.23 5.98
CA ARG A 450 -0.84 -6.42 5.53
C ARG A 450 0.09 -7.21 4.61
N LEU A 451 -0.49 -7.86 3.62
CA LEU A 451 0.19 -8.74 2.68
C LEU A 451 0.15 -8.18 1.26
N GLY A 452 1.16 -8.51 0.46
CA GLY A 452 1.22 -8.14 -0.95
C GLY A 452 0.27 -8.98 -1.80
N TRP A 453 -1.04 -8.75 -1.66
CA TRP A 453 -2.04 -9.39 -2.48
C TRP A 453 -1.89 -8.99 -3.95
N THR A 454 -1.78 -10.00 -4.81
CA THR A 454 -1.38 -9.77 -6.20
C THR A 454 -2.49 -9.17 -7.05
N ALA A 455 -3.77 -9.53 -6.80
CA ALA A 455 -4.89 -8.90 -7.51
C ALA A 455 -5.02 -7.41 -7.19
N ASP A 456 -4.96 -7.05 -5.90
CA ASP A 456 -5.02 -5.65 -5.45
C ASP A 456 -3.97 -4.82 -6.16
N THR A 457 -2.76 -5.36 -6.27
CA THR A 457 -1.65 -4.70 -6.93
C THR A 457 -1.90 -4.57 -8.43
N GLN A 458 -2.29 -5.64 -9.12
CA GLN A 458 -2.45 -5.59 -10.58
C GLN A 458 -3.57 -4.64 -11.03
N VAL A 459 -4.69 -4.59 -10.29
CA VAL A 459 -5.80 -3.70 -10.66
C VAL A 459 -5.50 -2.24 -10.41
N PHE A 460 -4.52 -1.94 -9.58
CA PHE A 460 -4.16 -0.58 -9.18
C PHE A 460 -2.80 -0.09 -9.72
N ALA A 461 -1.97 -0.99 -10.24
CA ALA A 461 -0.59 -0.67 -10.60
C ALA A 461 -0.49 0.56 -11.50
N GLU A 462 -1.33 0.67 -12.51
CA GLU A 462 -1.34 1.80 -13.45
C GLU A 462 -1.78 3.10 -12.78
N THR A 463 -2.85 3.08 -12.00
CA THR A 463 -3.25 4.22 -11.16
C THR A 463 -2.09 4.70 -10.29
N GLY A 464 -1.38 3.75 -9.67
CA GLY A 464 -0.25 4.05 -8.79
C GLY A 464 0.90 4.77 -9.49
N THR A 465 1.15 4.50 -10.78
CA THR A 465 2.21 5.16 -11.55
C THR A 465 1.91 6.64 -11.84
N PHE A 466 0.65 7.01 -11.93
CA PHE A 466 0.27 8.41 -12.12
C PHE A 466 0.51 9.26 -10.87
N PHE A 467 0.29 8.72 -9.69
CA PHE A 467 0.52 9.47 -8.43
C PHE A 467 1.98 9.51 -8.01
N ALA A 468 2.74 8.44 -8.31
CA ALA A 468 4.13 8.36 -7.92
C ALA A 468 4.98 7.60 -8.95
N ASN A 469 6.26 7.96 -9.07
CA ASN A 469 7.23 7.16 -9.79
C ASN A 469 7.51 5.85 -9.03
N THR A 470 6.77 4.82 -9.38
CA THR A 470 6.82 3.50 -8.73
C THR A 470 7.78 2.51 -9.39
N LEU A 471 8.60 2.97 -10.35
CA LEU A 471 9.51 2.12 -11.12
C LEU A 471 10.36 1.20 -10.22
N THR A 472 11.13 1.78 -9.32
CA THR A 472 12.03 1.02 -8.45
C THR A 472 11.29 0.20 -7.40
N PHE A 473 10.12 0.67 -6.94
CA PHE A 473 9.23 -0.07 -6.06
C PHE A 473 8.76 -1.38 -6.71
N PHE A 474 8.34 -1.32 -7.97
CA PHE A 474 7.92 -2.51 -8.70
C PHE A 474 9.08 -3.43 -9.11
N HIS A 475 10.27 -2.92 -9.42
CA HIS A 475 11.46 -3.76 -9.58
C HIS A 475 11.71 -4.63 -8.34
N LYS A 476 11.62 -4.02 -7.15
CA LYS A 476 11.77 -4.76 -5.89
C LYS A 476 10.67 -5.79 -5.71
N TRP A 477 9.41 -5.41 -5.90
CA TRP A 477 8.28 -6.31 -5.69
C TRP A 477 8.22 -7.44 -6.73
N MET A 478 8.59 -7.18 -7.98
CA MET A 478 8.71 -8.23 -9.00
C MET A 478 9.85 -9.23 -8.69
N ARG A 479 10.88 -8.82 -7.96
CA ARG A 479 11.84 -9.77 -7.40
C ARG A 479 11.16 -10.67 -6.35
N ASP A 480 10.35 -10.12 -5.47
CA ASP A 480 9.58 -10.91 -4.49
C ASP A 480 8.61 -11.89 -5.18
N MET A 481 8.00 -11.47 -6.28
CA MET A 481 7.14 -12.33 -7.12
C MET A 481 7.93 -13.53 -7.67
N ARG A 482 9.11 -13.29 -8.26
CA ARG A 482 9.99 -14.35 -8.78
C ARG A 482 10.49 -15.28 -7.66
N ASP A 483 10.87 -14.71 -6.52
CA ASP A 483 11.33 -15.47 -5.36
C ASP A 483 10.22 -16.37 -4.81
N SER A 484 8.97 -15.97 -4.93
CA SER A 484 7.78 -16.69 -4.45
C SER A 484 7.12 -17.58 -5.53
N GLN A 485 7.61 -17.57 -6.78
CA GLN A 485 7.09 -18.41 -7.86
C GLN A 485 7.29 -19.89 -7.56
N SER A 486 6.29 -20.72 -7.86
CA SER A 486 6.37 -22.16 -7.68
C SER A 486 7.32 -22.81 -8.71
N GLU A 487 7.85 -23.99 -8.38
CA GLU A 487 8.69 -24.77 -9.29
C GLU A 487 7.97 -25.13 -10.60
N THR A 488 6.66 -25.21 -10.59
CA THR A 488 5.84 -25.45 -11.79
C THR A 488 5.53 -24.22 -12.60
N GLY A 489 5.99 -23.02 -12.17
CA GLY A 489 5.83 -21.76 -12.88
C GLY A 489 4.66 -20.88 -12.42
N GLY A 490 3.79 -21.36 -11.54
CA GLY A 490 2.67 -20.56 -11.03
C GLY A 490 3.13 -19.40 -10.15
N PHE A 491 2.68 -18.18 -10.45
CA PHE A 491 2.85 -17.06 -9.52
C PHE A 491 1.86 -17.16 -8.34
N PRO A 492 2.21 -16.65 -7.16
CA PRO A 492 1.37 -16.73 -5.97
C PRO A 492 0.23 -15.71 -6.00
N GLY A 493 -0.78 -15.93 -5.15
CA GLY A 493 -1.79 -14.92 -4.84
C GLY A 493 -1.30 -13.83 -3.89
N VAL A 494 -0.17 -14.06 -3.21
CA VAL A 494 0.48 -13.14 -2.25
C VAL A 494 1.99 -13.19 -2.42
N ALA A 495 2.64 -12.06 -2.56
CA ALA A 495 4.10 -11.91 -2.58
C ALA A 495 4.57 -10.77 -1.67
N PRO A 496 5.64 -10.94 -0.88
CA PRO A 496 6.48 -12.12 -0.69
C PRO A 496 5.72 -13.33 -0.11
N TYR A 497 6.37 -14.51 -0.12
CA TYR A 497 5.82 -15.73 0.43
C TYR A 497 5.38 -15.53 1.90
N ALA A 498 4.12 -15.85 2.17
CA ALA A 498 3.52 -15.67 3.49
C ALA A 498 2.79 -16.94 3.98
N GLN A 499 3.05 -18.08 3.37
CA GLN A 499 2.39 -19.37 3.64
C GLN A 499 0.85 -19.36 3.48
N TYR A 500 0.31 -18.22 3.07
CA TYR A 500 -1.11 -18.01 2.81
C TYR A 500 -1.30 -17.52 1.37
N GLY A 501 -2.23 -18.15 0.64
CA GLY A 501 -2.46 -17.80 -0.77
C GLY A 501 -1.37 -18.23 -1.75
N ASN A 502 -0.27 -18.83 -1.26
CA ASN A 502 0.87 -19.23 -2.08
C ASN A 502 0.74 -20.64 -2.66
N GLU A 503 -0.07 -21.51 -2.04
CA GLU A 503 -0.15 -22.92 -2.41
C GLU A 503 -0.87 -23.18 -3.73
N LYS A 504 -1.62 -22.21 -4.25
CA LYS A 504 -2.45 -22.39 -5.45
C LYS A 504 -2.44 -21.12 -6.28
N MET A 505 -1.97 -21.24 -7.52
CA MET A 505 -2.14 -20.22 -8.53
C MET A 505 -3.64 -19.95 -8.74
N ARG A 506 -4.02 -18.67 -8.73
CA ARG A 506 -5.38 -18.23 -9.01
C ARG A 506 -5.35 -17.17 -10.12
N LEU A 507 -6.00 -17.46 -11.23
CA LEU A 507 -6.13 -16.48 -12.30
C LEU A 507 -7.01 -15.30 -11.85
N GLY A 508 -6.68 -14.10 -12.29
CA GLY A 508 -7.18 -12.85 -11.74
C GLY A 508 -6.33 -12.30 -10.58
N TRP A 509 -5.41 -13.12 -10.03
CA TRP A 509 -4.42 -12.74 -9.01
C TRP A 509 -2.99 -12.94 -9.48
N ALA A 510 -2.67 -14.16 -9.89
CA ALA A 510 -1.33 -14.55 -10.32
C ALA A 510 -0.86 -13.80 -11.58
N ASP A 511 -1.79 -13.32 -12.36
CA ASP A 511 -1.57 -12.55 -13.61
C ASP A 511 -0.82 -11.23 -13.35
N ALA A 512 -0.76 -10.77 -12.10
CA ALA A 512 0.12 -9.68 -11.67
C ALA A 512 1.59 -9.89 -12.08
N GLY A 513 2.02 -11.15 -12.20
CA GLY A 513 3.35 -11.52 -12.68
C GLY A 513 3.62 -11.10 -14.13
N ILE A 514 2.59 -10.82 -14.93
CA ILE A 514 2.67 -10.31 -16.31
C ILE A 514 2.16 -8.87 -16.38
N ILE A 515 1.02 -8.59 -15.76
CA ILE A 515 0.36 -7.28 -15.85
C ILE A 515 1.22 -6.17 -15.27
N VAL A 516 1.88 -6.39 -14.12
CA VAL A 516 2.73 -5.36 -13.51
C VAL A 516 3.98 -5.05 -14.33
N PRO A 517 4.77 -6.03 -14.81
CA PRO A 517 5.86 -5.74 -15.73
C PRO A 517 5.41 -5.01 -17.01
N TRP A 518 4.27 -5.41 -17.60
CA TRP A 518 3.71 -4.73 -18.76
C TRP A 518 3.33 -3.28 -18.45
N THR A 519 2.67 -3.04 -17.30
CA THR A 519 2.31 -1.69 -16.85
C THR A 519 3.54 -0.81 -16.64
N VAL A 520 4.55 -1.31 -15.93
CA VAL A 520 5.80 -0.57 -15.69
C VAL A 520 6.51 -0.26 -17.02
N TRP A 521 6.58 -1.23 -17.92
CA TRP A 521 7.15 -1.01 -19.25
C TRP A 521 6.35 0.03 -20.05
N LYS A 522 5.02 -0.06 -20.08
CA LYS A 522 4.15 0.91 -20.76
C LYS A 522 4.35 2.32 -20.21
N GLN A 523 4.33 2.46 -18.90
CA GLN A 523 4.35 3.76 -18.22
C GLN A 523 5.74 4.41 -18.20
N PHE A 524 6.80 3.63 -18.00
CA PHE A 524 8.16 4.16 -17.85
C PHE A 524 9.08 3.90 -19.05
N GLY A 525 8.67 3.06 -19.99
CA GLY A 525 9.52 2.65 -21.12
C GLY A 525 10.69 1.77 -20.69
N ASP A 526 10.61 1.19 -19.49
CA ASP A 526 11.68 0.40 -18.91
C ASP A 526 11.68 -1.03 -19.44
N LYS A 527 12.68 -1.35 -20.27
CA LYS A 527 12.87 -2.70 -20.79
C LYS A 527 13.45 -3.65 -19.74
N GLN A 528 14.15 -3.14 -18.75
CA GLN A 528 14.81 -3.97 -17.75
C GLN A 528 13.78 -4.78 -16.96
N ILE A 529 12.64 -4.19 -16.60
CA ILE A 529 11.58 -4.91 -15.91
C ILE A 529 11.07 -6.11 -16.71
N VAL A 530 11.00 -5.98 -18.06
CA VAL A 530 10.62 -7.09 -18.95
C VAL A 530 11.72 -8.14 -19.00
N ASP A 531 12.97 -7.73 -19.17
CA ASP A 531 14.12 -8.63 -19.28
C ASP A 531 14.32 -9.46 -18.01
N GLU A 532 14.24 -8.82 -16.84
CA GLU A 532 14.40 -9.49 -15.55
C GLU A 532 13.29 -10.50 -15.23
N ASN A 533 12.08 -10.29 -15.76
CA ASN A 533 10.93 -11.13 -15.48
C ASN A 533 10.59 -12.09 -16.61
N TRP A 534 11.27 -12.02 -17.76
CA TRP A 534 10.89 -12.73 -18.97
C TRP A 534 10.81 -14.25 -18.80
N GLU A 535 11.79 -14.84 -18.14
CA GLU A 535 11.82 -16.28 -17.88
C GLU A 535 10.66 -16.70 -16.96
N ALA A 536 10.45 -15.98 -15.89
CA ALA A 536 9.37 -16.24 -14.93
C ALA A 536 7.98 -16.10 -15.57
N MET A 537 7.80 -15.07 -16.42
CA MET A 537 6.56 -14.88 -17.19
C MET A 537 6.33 -16.03 -18.16
N ASN A 538 7.37 -16.53 -18.84
CA ASN A 538 7.25 -17.69 -19.74
C ASN A 538 6.91 -18.98 -18.98
N LEU A 539 7.53 -19.21 -17.82
CA LEU A 539 7.18 -20.35 -16.97
C LEU A 539 5.71 -20.29 -16.56
N PHE A 540 5.20 -19.11 -16.24
CA PHE A 540 3.79 -18.91 -15.92
C PHE A 540 2.88 -19.17 -17.13
N MET A 541 3.20 -18.63 -18.30
CA MET A 541 2.43 -18.89 -19.53
C MET A 541 2.43 -20.36 -19.93
N ASN A 542 3.55 -21.06 -19.79
CA ASN A 542 3.63 -22.50 -20.04
C ASN A 542 2.79 -23.28 -19.03
N HIS A 543 2.83 -22.90 -17.75
CA HIS A 543 2.02 -23.51 -16.71
C HIS A 543 0.51 -23.37 -17.01
N ILE A 544 0.06 -22.16 -17.38
CA ILE A 544 -1.33 -21.94 -17.81
C ILE A 544 -1.65 -22.77 -19.04
N TYR A 545 -0.75 -22.82 -20.04
CA TYR A 545 -0.97 -23.54 -21.29
C TYR A 545 -1.08 -25.06 -21.09
N GLU A 546 -0.20 -25.64 -20.30
CA GLU A 546 -0.22 -27.09 -19.98
C GLU A 546 -1.44 -27.49 -19.16
N THR A 547 -1.88 -26.64 -18.29
CA THR A 547 -3.07 -26.82 -17.45
C THR A 547 -4.35 -26.30 -18.10
N LYS A 548 -4.24 -25.67 -19.25
CA LYS A 548 -5.17 -24.76 -19.90
C LYS A 548 -6.63 -25.16 -19.94
N TYR A 549 -6.90 -26.37 -20.32
CA TYR A 549 -8.30 -26.78 -20.48
C TYR A 549 -8.77 -27.65 -19.32
N ASN A 550 -7.88 -28.14 -18.59
CA ASN A 550 -8.13 -28.60 -17.25
C ASN A 550 -8.15 -27.46 -16.27
N HIS A 551 -7.60 -26.32 -16.69
CA HIS A 551 -7.51 -25.13 -15.86
C HIS A 551 -7.57 -25.53 -14.41
N VAL A 552 -6.48 -26.14 -13.94
CA VAL A 552 -6.44 -26.71 -12.58
C VAL A 552 -6.81 -25.65 -11.57
N ALA A 553 -6.49 -24.42 -11.90
CA ALA A 553 -6.99 -23.26 -11.20
C ALA A 553 -8.51 -23.13 -11.29
N LEU A 554 -9.14 -23.72 -12.28
CA LEU A 554 -10.53 -23.53 -12.63
C LEU A 554 -11.38 -24.76 -12.34
N LYS A 555 -10.77 -25.91 -12.07
CA LYS A 555 -11.51 -26.99 -11.48
C LYS A 555 -11.62 -26.77 -9.98
N ALA A 556 -12.80 -26.40 -9.55
CA ALA A 556 -13.20 -26.39 -8.15
C ALA A 556 -13.34 -27.82 -7.61
N GLU A 557 -12.35 -28.68 -7.90
CA GLU A 557 -12.27 -30.00 -7.29
C GLU A 557 -11.69 -29.87 -5.90
N ASN A 558 -12.35 -30.43 -4.92
CA ASN A 558 -11.86 -30.55 -3.55
C ASN A 558 -11.63 -29.23 -2.79
N GLY A 559 -12.50 -28.23 -2.95
CA GLY A 559 -12.44 -26.98 -2.18
C GLY A 559 -11.42 -25.96 -2.72
N ASN A 560 -10.96 -26.10 -3.94
CA ASN A 560 -10.17 -25.09 -4.64
C ASN A 560 -11.06 -23.97 -5.15
N TYR A 561 -11.39 -23.04 -4.27
CA TYR A 561 -12.15 -21.86 -4.64
C TYR A 561 -11.29 -20.88 -5.45
N GLN A 562 -11.85 -20.34 -6.54
CA GLN A 562 -11.33 -19.12 -7.17
C GLN A 562 -11.91 -17.92 -6.44
N TRP A 563 -11.13 -16.84 -6.39
CA TRP A 563 -11.63 -15.58 -5.82
C TRP A 563 -12.50 -14.78 -6.80
N ALA A 564 -12.40 -15.10 -8.10
CA ALA A 564 -13.18 -14.50 -9.17
C ALA A 564 -13.25 -12.96 -9.08
N ASP A 565 -14.40 -12.36 -9.36
CA ASP A 565 -14.59 -10.92 -9.21
C ASP A 565 -14.89 -10.57 -7.74
N TRP A 566 -13.81 -10.51 -6.94
CA TRP A 566 -13.85 -10.39 -5.49
C TRP A 566 -14.69 -9.21 -5.02
N LEU A 567 -15.59 -9.47 -4.08
CA LEU A 567 -16.48 -8.50 -3.45
C LEU A 567 -17.48 -7.82 -4.40
N SER A 568 -17.81 -8.47 -5.53
CA SER A 568 -18.89 -8.01 -6.41
C SER A 568 -20.26 -8.11 -5.73
N TYR A 569 -21.24 -7.37 -6.26
CA TYR A 569 -22.65 -7.47 -5.90
C TYR A 569 -23.44 -8.36 -6.88
N GLU A 570 -22.72 -9.01 -7.78
CA GLU A 570 -23.32 -9.85 -8.81
C GLU A 570 -23.84 -11.19 -8.24
N PRO A 571 -24.84 -11.83 -8.93
CA PRO A 571 -25.49 -13.04 -8.41
C PRO A 571 -24.57 -14.25 -8.21
N LEU A 572 -23.54 -14.39 -9.03
CA LEU A 572 -22.52 -15.42 -8.91
C LEU A 572 -21.28 -14.87 -8.24
N GLU A 573 -21.31 -14.87 -6.94
CA GLU A 573 -20.23 -14.31 -6.16
C GLU A 573 -18.92 -15.08 -6.24
N SER A 574 -17.87 -14.32 -6.04
CA SER A 574 -16.60 -14.84 -5.55
C SER A 574 -16.78 -15.47 -4.15
N CYS A 575 -15.88 -16.36 -3.77
CA CYS A 575 -15.97 -17.04 -2.47
C CYS A 575 -15.83 -16.11 -1.25
N GLY A 576 -15.63 -14.80 -1.43
CA GLY A 576 -15.63 -13.80 -0.36
C GLY A 576 -16.90 -12.97 -0.26
N GLY A 577 -17.88 -13.25 -1.10
CA GLY A 577 -19.12 -12.50 -1.14
C GLY A 577 -20.07 -12.77 0.02
N LEU A 578 -21.26 -12.19 -0.07
CA LEU A 578 -22.30 -12.21 0.96
C LEU A 578 -22.86 -13.59 1.27
N HIS A 579 -22.57 -14.61 0.45
CA HIS A 579 -23.14 -15.95 0.56
C HIS A 579 -22.22 -17.01 1.16
N TYR A 580 -21.14 -16.60 1.79
CA TYR A 580 -20.31 -17.54 2.52
C TYR A 580 -21.12 -18.17 3.67
N GLY A 581 -21.75 -19.29 3.36
CA GLY A 581 -22.43 -20.08 4.40
C GLY A 581 -23.71 -20.81 4.07
N ASN A 582 -24.40 -20.56 2.94
CA ASN A 582 -25.77 -21.06 2.80
C ASN A 582 -26.10 -21.98 1.61
N GLY A 583 -25.15 -22.42 0.78
CA GLY A 583 -25.62 -23.23 -0.35
C GLY A 583 -24.59 -24.02 -1.13
N GLY A 584 -23.34 -23.96 -0.81
CA GLY A 584 -22.30 -24.62 -1.61
C GLY A 584 -22.04 -23.89 -2.94
N ILE A 585 -21.01 -24.38 -3.66
CA ILE A 585 -20.61 -23.83 -4.96
C ILE A 585 -21.62 -24.28 -6.01
N LEU A 586 -22.22 -23.33 -6.69
CA LEU A 586 -23.10 -23.61 -7.83
C LEU A 586 -22.30 -23.98 -9.08
N PRO A 587 -22.80 -24.86 -9.96
CA PRO A 587 -22.14 -25.16 -11.24
C PRO A 587 -21.91 -23.91 -12.10
N GLU A 588 -22.81 -22.96 -12.03
CA GLU A 588 -22.72 -21.66 -12.72
C GLU A 588 -21.57 -20.81 -12.18
N SER A 589 -21.28 -20.88 -10.88
CA SER A 589 -20.11 -20.21 -10.29
C SER A 589 -18.79 -20.76 -10.86
N ILE A 590 -18.70 -22.07 -11.01
CA ILE A 590 -17.53 -22.72 -11.63
C ILE A 590 -17.38 -22.26 -13.08
N THR A 591 -18.50 -22.21 -13.83
CA THR A 591 -18.47 -21.71 -15.21
C THR A 591 -18.01 -20.25 -15.29
N TYR A 592 -18.50 -19.41 -14.38
CA TYR A 592 -18.08 -18.01 -14.28
C TYR A 592 -16.59 -17.88 -13.96
N TRP A 593 -16.06 -18.63 -13.00
CA TRP A 593 -14.65 -18.63 -12.66
C TRP A 593 -13.76 -19.08 -13.83
N ASN A 594 -14.19 -20.11 -14.55
CA ASN A 594 -13.52 -20.60 -15.75
C ASN A 594 -13.50 -19.51 -16.85
N TYR A 595 -14.60 -18.80 -17.01
CA TYR A 595 -14.69 -17.71 -17.96
C TYR A 595 -13.73 -16.56 -17.63
N LEU A 596 -13.68 -16.13 -16.37
CA LEU A 596 -12.77 -15.07 -15.93
C LEU A 596 -11.31 -15.50 -16.09
N GLY A 597 -10.95 -16.71 -15.67
CA GLY A 597 -9.60 -17.21 -15.81
C GLY A 597 -9.14 -17.31 -17.27
N ALA A 598 -10.01 -17.80 -18.16
CA ALA A 598 -9.69 -17.84 -19.60
C ALA A 598 -9.60 -16.42 -20.20
N SER A 599 -10.35 -15.46 -19.66
CA SER A 599 -10.27 -14.05 -20.07
C SER A 599 -8.93 -13.43 -19.71
N TYR A 600 -8.39 -13.72 -18.52
CA TYR A 600 -7.04 -13.30 -18.12
C TYR A 600 -5.96 -13.96 -18.96
N TRP A 601 -6.10 -15.26 -19.28
CA TRP A 601 -5.18 -15.92 -20.17
C TRP A 601 -5.06 -15.21 -21.54
N ALA A 602 -6.18 -14.75 -22.13
CA ALA A 602 -6.18 -13.99 -23.37
C ALA A 602 -5.48 -12.61 -23.22
N ILE A 603 -5.67 -11.96 -22.08
CA ILE A 603 -5.03 -10.68 -21.73
C ILE A 603 -3.52 -10.88 -21.59
N ASP A 604 -3.08 -11.84 -20.82
CA ASP A 604 -1.68 -12.14 -20.55
C ASP A 604 -0.92 -12.48 -21.83
N ALA A 605 -1.50 -13.34 -22.67
CA ALA A 605 -0.89 -13.69 -23.95
C ALA A 605 -0.74 -12.46 -24.86
N SER A 606 -1.70 -11.54 -24.84
CA SER A 606 -1.64 -10.29 -25.61
C SER A 606 -0.55 -9.36 -25.06
N MET A 607 -0.42 -9.24 -23.75
CA MET A 607 0.64 -8.44 -23.10
C MET A 607 2.03 -9.02 -23.34
N MET A 608 2.17 -10.35 -23.27
CA MET A 608 3.43 -11.03 -23.59
C MET A 608 3.84 -10.82 -25.05
N ARG A 609 2.90 -10.85 -26.00
CA ARG A 609 3.15 -10.51 -27.40
C ARG A 609 3.70 -9.09 -27.53
N ASP A 610 3.05 -8.12 -26.91
CA ASP A 610 3.45 -6.71 -27.01
C ASP A 610 4.84 -6.47 -26.40
N MET A 611 5.14 -7.08 -25.28
CA MET A 611 6.47 -7.05 -24.66
C MET A 611 7.52 -7.77 -25.52
N ALA A 612 7.17 -8.89 -26.18
CA ALA A 612 8.06 -9.57 -27.10
C ALA A 612 8.44 -8.68 -28.30
N VAL A 613 7.45 -8.03 -28.94
CA VAL A 613 7.70 -7.06 -30.01
C VAL A 613 8.64 -5.95 -29.55
N ALA A 614 8.34 -5.34 -28.41
CA ALA A 614 9.10 -4.21 -27.89
C ALA A 614 10.55 -4.54 -27.53
N THR A 615 10.82 -5.78 -27.15
CA THR A 615 12.14 -6.24 -26.75
C THR A 615 12.88 -7.01 -27.86
N GLY A 616 12.27 -7.10 -29.07
CA GLY A 616 12.87 -7.77 -30.21
C GLY A 616 12.87 -9.31 -30.12
N ARG A 617 11.99 -9.86 -29.30
CA ARG A 617 11.77 -11.30 -29.15
C ARG A 617 10.71 -11.80 -30.15
N ASP A 618 10.66 -13.11 -30.39
CA ASP A 618 9.62 -13.71 -31.21
C ASP A 618 8.25 -13.60 -30.56
N ALA A 619 7.34 -12.84 -31.18
CA ALA A 619 5.99 -12.60 -30.71
C ALA A 619 4.96 -13.64 -31.21
N ALA A 620 5.32 -14.44 -32.22
CA ALA A 620 4.38 -15.36 -32.85
C ALA A 620 3.80 -16.42 -31.91
N PRO A 621 4.55 -17.02 -30.95
CA PRO A 621 3.98 -17.94 -29.96
C PRO A 621 2.87 -17.29 -29.12
N TYR A 622 3.06 -16.05 -28.68
CA TYR A 622 2.10 -15.35 -27.83
C TYR A 622 0.87 -14.88 -28.60
N GLN A 623 1.05 -14.44 -29.83
CA GLN A 623 -0.10 -14.16 -30.73
C GLN A 623 -0.95 -15.42 -30.91
N LYS A 624 -0.32 -16.57 -31.16
CA LYS A 624 -1.03 -17.86 -31.26
C LYS A 624 -1.80 -18.18 -29.97
N LEU A 625 -1.19 -18.04 -28.81
CA LEU A 625 -1.83 -18.27 -27.52
C LEU A 625 -3.02 -17.33 -27.28
N ALA A 626 -2.89 -16.04 -27.62
CA ALA A 626 -3.97 -15.07 -27.53
C ALA A 626 -5.16 -15.46 -28.43
N ASP A 627 -4.88 -15.87 -29.67
CA ASP A 627 -5.91 -16.30 -30.61
C ASP A 627 -6.60 -17.60 -30.15
N GLU A 628 -5.84 -18.56 -29.62
CA GLU A 628 -6.37 -19.80 -29.04
C GLU A 628 -7.25 -19.53 -27.83
N ALA A 629 -6.84 -18.65 -26.91
CA ALA A 629 -7.62 -18.26 -25.73
C ALA A 629 -8.94 -17.60 -26.12
N LYS A 630 -8.92 -16.66 -27.08
CA LYS A 630 -10.12 -16.01 -27.60
C LYS A 630 -11.06 -16.99 -28.32
N ALA A 631 -10.49 -17.92 -29.11
CA ALA A 631 -11.28 -18.98 -29.77
C ALA A 631 -11.94 -19.90 -28.74
N TYR A 632 -11.21 -20.29 -27.68
CA TYR A 632 -11.74 -21.06 -26.57
C TYR A 632 -12.90 -20.32 -25.87
N LEU A 633 -12.71 -19.04 -25.50
CA LEU A 633 -13.74 -18.22 -24.87
C LEU A 633 -15.03 -18.14 -25.73
N LYS A 634 -14.88 -17.87 -27.04
CA LYS A 634 -16.03 -17.84 -27.97
C LYS A 634 -16.73 -19.19 -28.05
N LYS A 635 -15.97 -20.27 -28.20
CA LYS A 635 -16.49 -21.63 -28.36
C LYS A 635 -17.19 -22.14 -27.08
N GLU A 636 -16.59 -21.98 -25.92
CA GLU A 636 -17.08 -22.62 -24.70
C GLU A 636 -18.17 -21.80 -24.02
N PHE A 637 -18.12 -20.46 -24.07
CA PHE A 637 -19.00 -19.62 -23.27
C PHE A 637 -20.06 -18.84 -24.04
N LEU A 638 -19.86 -18.58 -25.36
CA LEU A 638 -20.77 -17.74 -26.14
C LEU A 638 -21.59 -18.53 -27.18
N ASN A 639 -22.82 -18.10 -27.40
CA ASN A 639 -23.62 -18.44 -28.54
C ASN A 639 -23.23 -17.54 -29.74
N ALA A 640 -23.71 -17.91 -30.95
CA ALA A 640 -23.43 -17.16 -32.18
C ALA A 640 -23.96 -15.72 -32.16
N ASP A 641 -25.02 -15.46 -31.39
CA ASP A 641 -25.63 -14.13 -31.21
C ASP A 641 -24.94 -13.28 -30.12
N GLY A 642 -23.85 -13.77 -29.55
CA GLY A 642 -23.10 -13.09 -28.50
C GLY A 642 -23.74 -13.19 -27.10
N THR A 643 -24.78 -13.99 -26.90
CA THR A 643 -25.26 -14.33 -25.56
C THR A 643 -24.40 -15.39 -24.91
N PHE A 644 -24.30 -15.37 -23.58
CA PHE A 644 -23.63 -16.44 -22.83
C PHE A 644 -24.49 -17.70 -22.83
N LYS A 645 -23.87 -18.86 -23.01
CA LYS A 645 -24.53 -20.18 -22.94
C LYS A 645 -25.11 -20.46 -21.56
N THR A 646 -24.47 -19.92 -20.50
CA THR A 646 -24.95 -19.97 -19.14
C THR A 646 -25.82 -18.73 -18.90
N PRO A 647 -27.15 -18.89 -18.79
CA PRO A 647 -28.09 -17.75 -18.86
C PRO A 647 -27.84 -16.64 -17.84
N ILE A 648 -27.45 -16.99 -16.60
CA ILE A 648 -27.25 -16.02 -15.52
C ILE A 648 -26.10 -15.04 -15.87
N LEU A 649 -25.08 -15.46 -16.64
CA LEU A 649 -23.99 -14.55 -17.04
C LEU A 649 -24.47 -13.40 -17.94
N ASN A 650 -25.63 -13.55 -18.60
CA ASN A 650 -26.24 -12.48 -19.39
C ASN A 650 -26.88 -11.38 -18.53
N THR A 651 -27.06 -11.63 -17.24
CA THR A 651 -27.62 -10.66 -16.27
C THR A 651 -26.55 -9.95 -15.46
N MET A 652 -25.29 -10.24 -15.72
CA MET A 652 -24.13 -9.74 -14.97
C MET A 652 -23.35 -8.70 -15.80
N GLN A 653 -22.72 -7.74 -15.14
CA GLN A 653 -21.89 -6.71 -15.78
C GLN A 653 -20.51 -7.25 -16.14
N THR A 654 -19.81 -7.89 -15.20
CA THR A 654 -18.44 -8.33 -15.35
C THR A 654 -18.20 -9.26 -16.55
N PRO A 655 -19.05 -10.29 -16.81
CA PRO A 655 -18.86 -11.13 -18.00
C PRO A 655 -18.93 -10.34 -19.31
N ALA A 656 -19.88 -9.42 -19.42
CA ALA A 656 -20.03 -8.59 -20.61
C ALA A 656 -18.83 -7.65 -20.82
N LEU A 657 -18.31 -7.07 -19.74
CA LEU A 657 -17.11 -6.22 -19.77
C LEU A 657 -15.90 -7.00 -20.29
N PHE A 658 -15.63 -8.20 -19.76
CA PHE A 658 -14.52 -9.04 -20.26
C PHE A 658 -14.72 -9.51 -21.69
N ALA A 659 -15.98 -9.76 -22.14
CA ALA A 659 -16.25 -10.10 -23.52
C ALA A 659 -15.91 -8.94 -24.47
N LEU A 660 -16.30 -7.71 -24.10
CA LEU A 660 -15.98 -6.50 -24.85
C LEU A 660 -14.47 -6.19 -24.84
N LYS A 661 -13.83 -6.27 -23.68
CA LYS A 661 -12.37 -6.04 -23.49
C LYS A 661 -11.54 -6.99 -24.35
N ASN A 662 -11.90 -8.26 -24.41
CA ASN A 662 -11.19 -9.27 -25.19
C ASN A 662 -11.63 -9.30 -26.68
N GLY A 663 -12.58 -8.47 -27.10
CA GLY A 663 -13.05 -8.45 -28.49
C GLY A 663 -13.73 -9.76 -28.91
N LEU A 664 -14.50 -10.39 -28.01
CA LEU A 664 -15.13 -11.69 -28.29
C LEU A 664 -16.38 -11.57 -29.17
N VAL A 665 -16.95 -10.39 -29.28
CA VAL A 665 -18.18 -10.12 -30.07
C VAL A 665 -17.93 -8.97 -31.04
N GLU A 666 -18.57 -9.07 -32.23
CA GLU A 666 -18.44 -8.09 -33.31
C GLU A 666 -19.81 -7.81 -33.95
N GLY A 667 -19.93 -6.71 -34.71
CA GLY A 667 -21.13 -6.35 -35.44
C GLY A 667 -22.39 -6.34 -34.56
N LYS A 668 -23.47 -6.97 -35.01
CA LYS A 668 -24.76 -7.02 -34.31
C LYS A 668 -24.68 -7.65 -32.94
N ALA A 669 -23.88 -8.71 -32.75
CA ALA A 669 -23.69 -9.36 -31.46
C ALA A 669 -23.07 -8.40 -30.43
N LYS A 670 -22.12 -7.55 -30.85
CA LYS A 670 -21.53 -6.50 -30.02
C LYS A 670 -22.56 -5.43 -29.65
N GLU A 671 -23.33 -4.94 -30.64
CA GLU A 671 -24.40 -3.95 -30.40
C GLU A 671 -25.41 -4.46 -29.39
N ASP A 672 -25.84 -5.73 -29.53
CA ASP A 672 -26.81 -6.36 -28.64
C ASP A 672 -26.25 -6.57 -27.23
N MET A 673 -24.97 -6.90 -27.09
CA MET A 673 -24.30 -7.00 -25.80
C MET A 673 -24.22 -5.63 -25.11
N ILE A 674 -23.86 -4.58 -25.85
CA ILE A 674 -23.84 -3.20 -25.34
C ILE A 674 -25.24 -2.79 -24.89
N ALA A 675 -26.29 -3.10 -25.67
CA ALA A 675 -27.65 -2.78 -25.31
C ALA A 675 -28.12 -3.48 -24.03
N ARG A 676 -27.77 -4.77 -23.87
CA ARG A 676 -28.05 -5.52 -22.62
C ARG A 676 -27.31 -4.93 -21.42
N LEU A 677 -26.05 -4.55 -21.62
CA LEU A 677 -25.24 -3.96 -20.55
C LEU A 677 -25.81 -2.59 -20.11
N ARG A 678 -26.24 -1.74 -21.08
CA ARG A 678 -26.94 -0.48 -20.77
C ARG A 678 -28.23 -0.73 -19.99
N GLN A 679 -29.02 -1.73 -20.39
CA GLN A 679 -30.23 -2.11 -19.67
C GLN A 679 -29.92 -2.57 -18.25
N ASN A 680 -28.87 -3.39 -18.06
CA ASN A 680 -28.45 -3.86 -16.75
C ASN A 680 -28.10 -2.68 -15.82
N PHE A 681 -27.32 -1.69 -16.27
CA PHE A 681 -27.06 -0.49 -15.46
C PHE A 681 -28.35 0.26 -15.10
N ALA A 682 -29.29 0.38 -16.03
CA ALA A 682 -30.58 1.05 -15.76
C ALA A 682 -31.42 0.30 -14.72
N GLU A 683 -31.44 -1.03 -14.79
CA GLU A 683 -32.11 -1.91 -13.81
C GLU A 683 -31.52 -1.86 -12.41
N HIS A 684 -30.23 -1.51 -12.31
CA HIS A 684 -29.52 -1.34 -11.05
C HIS A 684 -29.33 0.14 -10.65
N ASP A 685 -30.28 1.02 -10.96
CA ASP A 685 -30.25 2.45 -10.61
C ASP A 685 -29.00 3.19 -11.13
N ASN A 686 -28.39 2.73 -12.22
CA ASN A 686 -27.08 3.17 -12.73
C ASN A 686 -25.94 3.00 -11.70
N CYS A 687 -26.00 1.94 -10.92
CA CYS A 687 -24.91 1.53 -10.04
C CYS A 687 -24.10 0.39 -10.68
N LEU A 688 -22.82 0.35 -10.37
CA LEU A 688 -21.97 -0.79 -10.68
C LEU A 688 -22.35 -1.99 -9.80
N GLN A 689 -22.04 -3.21 -10.28
CA GLN A 689 -22.20 -4.45 -9.51
C GLN A 689 -20.90 -5.21 -9.41
N THR A 690 -19.85 -4.69 -10.04
CA THR A 690 -18.54 -5.32 -10.20
C THR A 690 -17.76 -5.37 -8.89
N GLY A 691 -16.90 -6.39 -8.77
CA GLY A 691 -15.87 -6.52 -7.75
C GLY A 691 -14.52 -5.96 -8.24
N PHE A 692 -13.41 -6.44 -7.66
CA PHE A 692 -12.06 -5.93 -7.98
C PHE A 692 -11.70 -6.05 -9.45
N LEU A 693 -11.92 -7.25 -10.03
CA LEU A 693 -11.51 -7.54 -11.41
C LEU A 693 -12.39 -6.81 -12.43
N GLY A 694 -13.71 -6.83 -12.23
CA GLY A 694 -14.64 -6.14 -13.11
C GLY A 694 -14.48 -4.64 -13.06
N THR A 695 -14.27 -4.06 -11.86
CA THR A 695 -14.12 -2.61 -11.68
C THR A 695 -12.86 -2.07 -12.34
N SER A 696 -11.75 -2.85 -12.36
CA SER A 696 -10.50 -2.41 -12.97
C SER A 696 -10.60 -2.17 -14.48
N ILE A 697 -11.49 -2.88 -15.16
CA ILE A 697 -11.70 -2.71 -16.60
C ILE A 697 -12.98 -1.93 -16.95
N LEU A 698 -13.83 -1.66 -15.96
CA LEU A 698 -15.17 -1.10 -16.15
C LEU A 698 -15.16 0.19 -16.96
N MET A 699 -14.53 1.21 -16.43
CA MET A 699 -14.65 2.57 -16.96
C MET A 699 -14.02 2.71 -18.34
N ALA A 700 -12.85 2.11 -18.55
CA ALA A 700 -12.15 2.09 -19.83
C ALA A 700 -12.97 1.31 -20.88
N THR A 701 -13.43 0.10 -20.55
CA THR A 701 -14.23 -0.72 -21.48
C THR A 701 -15.54 -0.05 -21.89
N LEU A 702 -16.22 0.63 -20.95
CA LEU A 702 -17.41 1.40 -21.26
C LEU A 702 -17.09 2.53 -22.26
N THR A 703 -16.04 3.30 -22.00
CA THR A 703 -15.66 4.43 -22.85
C THR A 703 -15.24 3.99 -24.24
N GLU A 704 -14.40 2.96 -24.36
CA GLU A 704 -13.93 2.39 -25.63
C GLU A 704 -15.08 1.83 -26.50
N ASN A 705 -16.19 1.44 -25.87
CA ASN A 705 -17.36 0.90 -26.54
C ASN A 705 -18.54 1.90 -26.64
N GLY A 706 -18.25 3.21 -26.58
CA GLY A 706 -19.25 4.26 -26.80
C GLY A 706 -20.25 4.45 -25.67
N MET A 707 -19.88 4.06 -24.45
CA MET A 707 -20.70 4.21 -23.24
C MET A 707 -20.05 5.17 -22.21
N ALA A 708 -19.34 6.20 -22.69
CA ALA A 708 -18.74 7.22 -21.82
C ALA A 708 -19.78 7.93 -20.93
N ASP A 709 -21.01 8.09 -21.41
CA ASP A 709 -22.15 8.60 -20.66
C ASP A 709 -22.44 7.76 -19.41
N ILE A 710 -22.40 6.44 -19.52
CA ILE A 710 -22.56 5.54 -18.38
C ILE A 710 -21.35 5.64 -17.46
N ALA A 711 -20.13 5.65 -18.00
CA ALA A 711 -18.93 5.79 -17.19
C ALA A 711 -18.98 7.05 -16.31
N TYR A 712 -19.33 8.19 -16.87
CA TYR A 712 -19.52 9.41 -16.08
C TYR A 712 -20.71 9.33 -15.10
N ASN A 713 -21.80 8.66 -15.45
CA ASN A 713 -22.90 8.45 -14.52
C ASN A 713 -22.47 7.62 -13.31
N LEU A 714 -21.62 6.60 -13.52
CA LEU A 714 -21.02 5.81 -12.43
C LEU A 714 -20.07 6.65 -11.56
N LEU A 715 -19.24 7.50 -12.18
CA LEU A 715 -18.35 8.39 -11.42
C LEU A 715 -19.14 9.31 -10.49
N PHE A 716 -20.27 9.86 -10.93
CA PHE A 716 -21.12 10.77 -10.17
C PHE A 716 -22.21 10.08 -9.34
N GLN A 717 -22.29 8.75 -9.36
CA GLN A 717 -23.27 8.00 -8.59
C GLN A 717 -23.03 8.15 -7.09
N ARG A 718 -24.11 8.40 -6.32
CA ARG A 718 -24.06 8.56 -4.86
C ARG A 718 -24.83 7.49 -4.08
N LYS A 719 -25.60 6.64 -4.79
CA LYS A 719 -26.23 5.48 -4.17
C LYS A 719 -25.22 4.35 -4.04
N ASN A 720 -25.35 3.53 -3.02
CA ASN A 720 -24.56 2.29 -2.88
C ASN A 720 -25.05 1.23 -3.90
N PRO A 721 -24.13 0.55 -4.59
CA PRO A 721 -22.68 0.68 -4.58
C PRO A 721 -22.15 1.80 -5.48
N SER A 722 -21.30 2.66 -4.97
CA SER A 722 -20.57 3.67 -5.74
C SER A 722 -19.39 4.27 -4.95
N TRP A 723 -18.45 4.89 -5.63
CA TRP A 723 -17.32 5.58 -5.01
C TRP A 723 -17.76 6.79 -4.18
N LEU A 724 -18.67 7.61 -4.71
CA LEU A 724 -19.10 8.81 -4.00
C LEU A 724 -20.01 8.52 -2.81
N TYR A 725 -20.64 7.34 -2.74
CA TYR A 725 -21.30 6.90 -1.52
C TYR A 725 -20.33 6.87 -0.33
N SER A 726 -19.15 6.29 -0.51
CA SER A 726 -18.14 6.27 0.55
C SER A 726 -17.61 7.67 0.90
N VAL A 727 -17.42 8.53 -0.11
CA VAL A 727 -17.03 9.93 0.09
C VAL A 727 -18.06 10.69 0.91
N ASP A 728 -19.33 10.59 0.58
CA ASP A 728 -20.44 11.24 1.29
C ASP A 728 -20.57 10.72 2.74
N ASN A 729 -20.10 9.50 3.02
CA ASN A 729 -20.08 8.90 4.35
C ASN A 729 -18.74 9.05 5.07
N GLY A 730 -17.93 10.04 4.69
CA GLY A 730 -16.74 10.47 5.42
C GLY A 730 -15.49 9.63 5.18
N ALA A 731 -15.43 8.86 4.08
CA ALA A 731 -14.23 8.16 3.68
C ALA A 731 -13.07 9.13 3.45
N THR A 732 -11.90 8.78 3.96
CA THR A 732 -10.65 9.50 3.72
C THR A 732 -9.62 8.65 2.98
N THR A 733 -9.96 7.40 2.73
CA THR A 733 -9.26 6.39 1.94
C THR A 733 -10.30 5.55 1.20
N ILE A 734 -9.88 4.73 0.25
CA ILE A 734 -10.76 3.78 -0.45
C ILE A 734 -11.12 2.64 0.51
N TRP A 735 -12.39 2.24 0.52
CA TRP A 735 -12.90 1.13 1.31
C TRP A 735 -12.75 -0.19 0.57
N GLU A 736 -12.53 -1.29 1.33
CA GLU A 736 -12.43 -2.64 0.78
C GLU A 736 -13.69 -3.12 0.08
N ARG A 737 -14.84 -2.73 0.62
CA ARG A 737 -16.15 -3.22 0.16
C ARG A 737 -17.07 -2.05 -0.13
N TRP A 738 -17.97 -2.22 -1.10
CA TRP A 738 -19.00 -1.23 -1.35
C TRP A 738 -19.92 -1.02 -0.13
N ASN A 739 -20.10 -2.07 0.69
CA ASN A 739 -20.87 -2.06 1.93
C ASN A 739 -20.02 -2.09 3.20
N SER A 740 -18.81 -1.55 3.16
CA SER A 740 -17.97 -1.44 4.37
C SER A 740 -18.69 -0.72 5.51
N TYR A 741 -19.45 0.30 5.18
CA TYR A 741 -20.38 0.99 6.09
C TYR A 741 -21.64 1.40 5.34
N MET A 742 -22.81 1.12 5.94
CA MET A 742 -24.12 1.48 5.42
C MET A 742 -24.86 2.36 6.42
N LEU A 743 -25.43 3.49 5.94
CA LEU A 743 -26.16 4.42 6.81
C LEU A 743 -27.31 3.75 7.57
N ASP A 744 -28.01 2.81 6.92
CA ASP A 744 -29.13 2.07 7.50
C ASP A 744 -28.73 0.87 8.35
N LYS A 745 -27.59 0.22 8.03
CA LYS A 745 -27.17 -1.06 8.64
C LYS A 745 -25.94 -0.95 9.56
N GLY A 746 -25.15 0.12 9.42
CA GLY A 746 -23.89 0.29 10.15
C GLY A 746 -22.71 -0.43 9.50
N MET A 747 -21.85 -1.06 10.31
CA MET A 747 -20.64 -1.72 9.86
C MET A 747 -20.92 -2.99 9.05
N GLY A 748 -20.12 -3.20 8.03
CA GLY A 748 -20.08 -4.43 7.27
C GLY A 748 -19.53 -5.63 8.06
N PRO A 749 -19.24 -6.75 7.38
CA PRO A 749 -18.78 -7.97 8.05
C PRO A 749 -17.51 -7.76 8.87
N LYS A 750 -17.52 -8.13 10.14
CA LYS A 750 -16.39 -7.96 11.08
C LYS A 750 -15.08 -8.63 10.61
N GLY A 751 -15.20 -9.79 9.98
CA GLY A 751 -14.04 -10.58 9.61
C GLY A 751 -13.33 -10.12 8.33
N MET A 752 -13.95 -9.22 7.55
CA MET A 752 -13.42 -8.77 6.26
C MET A 752 -13.96 -7.38 5.98
N ASN A 753 -13.34 -6.38 6.57
CA ASN A 753 -13.73 -4.99 6.39
C ASN A 753 -12.57 -4.06 6.73
N SER A 754 -11.97 -3.49 5.72
CA SER A 754 -10.94 -2.47 5.82
C SER A 754 -11.48 -1.15 5.27
N PHE A 755 -11.15 -0.05 5.94
CA PHE A 755 -11.49 1.28 5.44
C PHE A 755 -10.30 1.95 4.74
N ASN A 756 -9.22 1.19 4.53
CA ASN A 756 -8.04 1.62 3.78
C ASN A 756 -7.50 0.48 2.90
N HIS A 757 -8.09 0.35 1.68
CA HIS A 757 -7.89 -0.79 0.80
C HIS A 757 -7.96 -0.31 -0.67
N TYR A 758 -6.84 -0.07 -1.30
CA TYR A 758 -6.71 0.77 -2.49
C TYR A 758 -7.32 0.22 -3.80
N ALA A 759 -7.67 -1.08 -3.88
CA ALA A 759 -8.04 -1.74 -5.14
C ALA A 759 -9.09 -0.99 -5.98
N TYR A 760 -10.21 -0.59 -5.38
CA TYR A 760 -11.25 0.19 -6.08
C TYR A 760 -10.82 1.61 -6.47
N GLY A 761 -9.67 2.08 -6.01
CA GLY A 761 -9.04 3.32 -6.46
C GLY A 761 -8.53 3.28 -7.91
N CYS A 762 -8.57 2.10 -8.55
CA CYS A 762 -8.26 1.91 -9.98
C CYS A 762 -9.06 2.83 -10.90
N VAL A 763 -10.20 3.35 -10.47
CA VAL A 763 -10.97 4.36 -11.22
C VAL A 763 -10.17 5.61 -11.57
N CYS A 764 -9.13 5.93 -10.80
CA CYS A 764 -8.30 7.11 -11.06
C CYS A 764 -7.43 6.96 -12.33
N GLU A 765 -7.06 5.75 -12.75
CA GLU A 765 -6.46 5.51 -14.07
C GLU A 765 -7.36 6.10 -15.18
N TRP A 766 -8.66 5.76 -15.16
CA TRP A 766 -9.60 6.30 -16.13
C TRP A 766 -9.74 7.83 -16.02
N ILE A 767 -9.68 8.41 -14.81
CA ILE A 767 -9.71 9.87 -14.64
C ILE A 767 -8.48 10.50 -15.33
N TRP A 768 -7.29 9.90 -15.19
CA TRP A 768 -6.08 10.36 -15.87
C TRP A 768 -6.15 10.16 -17.39
N GLU A 769 -6.46 8.95 -17.84
CA GLU A 769 -6.41 8.59 -19.25
C GLU A 769 -7.58 9.16 -20.05
N THR A 770 -8.78 9.21 -19.45
CA THR A 770 -10.01 9.61 -20.13
C THR A 770 -10.45 11.02 -19.78
N ALA A 771 -10.60 11.36 -18.50
CA ALA A 771 -11.11 12.69 -18.16
C ALA A 771 -10.03 13.77 -18.42
N ALA A 772 -8.77 13.52 -18.08
CA ALA A 772 -7.67 14.41 -18.42
C ALA A 772 -7.11 14.16 -19.83
N GLY A 773 -7.25 12.95 -20.37
CA GLY A 773 -6.76 12.58 -21.68
C GLY A 773 -5.24 12.42 -21.76
N ILE A 774 -4.63 11.84 -20.73
CA ILE A 774 -3.19 11.56 -20.69
C ILE A 774 -3.00 10.05 -20.59
N ALA A 775 -2.70 9.38 -21.71
CA ALA A 775 -2.44 7.96 -21.77
C ALA A 775 -1.11 7.65 -22.48
N ALA A 776 -0.41 6.63 -22.02
CA ALA A 776 0.79 6.12 -22.69
C ALA A 776 0.41 5.34 -23.94
N ASP A 777 1.18 5.50 -25.01
CA ASP A 777 1.05 4.65 -26.20
C ASP A 777 1.84 3.34 -25.98
N PRO A 778 1.18 2.16 -25.92
CA PRO A 778 1.89 0.89 -25.76
C PRO A 778 2.85 0.58 -26.92
N ALA A 779 2.65 1.16 -28.10
CA ALA A 779 3.56 0.98 -29.22
C ALA A 779 4.86 1.79 -29.07
N VAL A 780 4.81 2.88 -28.28
CA VAL A 780 5.95 3.78 -28.03
C VAL A 780 5.96 4.14 -26.52
N PRO A 781 6.34 3.20 -25.65
CA PRO A 781 6.16 3.30 -24.20
C PRO A 781 6.98 4.42 -23.55
N GLY A 782 6.66 4.73 -22.28
CA GLY A 782 7.34 5.75 -21.50
C GLY A 782 6.97 7.16 -21.89
N PHE A 783 5.79 7.38 -22.45
CA PHE A 783 5.27 8.67 -22.92
C PHE A 783 6.16 9.38 -23.96
N LYS A 784 6.98 8.64 -24.68
CA LYS A 784 7.70 9.17 -25.86
C LYS A 784 6.71 9.51 -26.98
N HIS A 785 5.63 8.76 -27.08
CA HIS A 785 4.41 9.13 -27.79
C HIS A 785 3.23 9.08 -26.81
N ILE A 786 2.40 10.12 -26.82
CA ILE A 786 1.31 10.33 -25.87
C ILE A 786 -0.01 10.23 -26.61
N ILE A 787 -0.96 9.47 -26.09
CA ILE A 787 -2.34 9.49 -26.58
C ILE A 787 -3.10 10.53 -25.76
N MET A 788 -3.46 11.65 -26.42
CA MET A 788 -4.25 12.71 -25.80
C MET A 788 -5.66 12.74 -26.38
N LYS A 789 -6.58 12.06 -25.66
CA LYS A 789 -7.97 11.88 -26.10
C LYS A 789 -8.96 12.11 -24.96
N PRO A 790 -9.05 13.33 -24.43
CA PRO A 790 -9.97 13.57 -23.32
C PRO A 790 -11.45 13.46 -23.76
N VAL A 791 -12.25 12.93 -22.87
CA VAL A 791 -13.71 12.92 -22.97
C VAL A 791 -14.26 13.91 -21.94
N PHE A 792 -14.71 15.07 -22.41
CA PHE A 792 -15.18 16.12 -21.53
C PHE A 792 -16.59 15.87 -20.99
N ASP A 793 -16.79 16.13 -19.71
CA ASP A 793 -18.13 16.14 -19.11
C ASP A 793 -18.34 17.44 -18.31
N LYS A 794 -19.43 18.14 -18.59
CA LYS A 794 -19.73 19.45 -17.98
C LYS A 794 -19.87 19.38 -16.46
N ARG A 795 -20.22 18.22 -15.89
CA ARG A 795 -20.36 18.05 -14.46
C ARG A 795 -19.03 18.21 -13.72
N LEU A 796 -17.90 17.91 -14.37
CA LEU A 796 -16.58 18.20 -13.82
C LEU A 796 -16.23 19.69 -13.83
N GLY A 797 -16.89 20.51 -14.66
CA GLY A 797 -16.58 21.92 -14.82
C GLY A 797 -15.24 22.19 -15.50
N PHE A 798 -14.18 21.70 -14.93
CA PHE A 798 -12.81 21.68 -15.45
C PHE A 798 -12.03 20.45 -15.00
N VAL A 799 -10.93 20.17 -15.69
CA VAL A 799 -9.87 19.27 -15.24
C VAL A 799 -8.52 19.96 -15.44
N ASN A 800 -7.68 19.97 -14.42
CA ASN A 800 -6.28 20.37 -14.50
C ASN A 800 -5.41 19.19 -14.09
N ALA A 801 -4.61 18.67 -15.01
CA ALA A 801 -3.72 17.54 -14.78
C ALA A 801 -2.28 17.90 -15.15
N GLU A 802 -1.35 17.58 -14.28
CA GLU A 802 0.09 17.68 -14.48
C GLU A 802 0.73 16.36 -14.11
N TYR A 803 1.51 15.78 -15.01
CA TYR A 803 2.16 14.49 -14.81
C TYR A 803 3.63 14.53 -15.22
N ASN A 804 4.53 14.29 -14.27
CA ASN A 804 5.96 14.13 -14.50
C ASN A 804 6.22 12.69 -14.98
N SER A 805 6.07 12.47 -16.28
CA SER A 805 6.29 11.19 -16.92
C SER A 805 7.78 10.89 -17.13
N ALA A 806 8.08 9.68 -17.61
CA ALA A 806 9.45 9.30 -18.02
C ALA A 806 10.00 10.18 -19.16
N ALA A 807 9.13 10.77 -19.99
CA ALA A 807 9.51 11.69 -21.06
C ALA A 807 9.55 13.16 -20.64
N GLY A 808 9.12 13.48 -19.42
CA GLY A 808 9.05 14.85 -18.91
C GLY A 808 7.63 15.26 -18.52
N LEU A 809 7.44 16.56 -18.25
CA LEU A 809 6.19 17.11 -17.77
C LEU A 809 5.13 17.18 -18.87
N ILE A 810 4.03 16.47 -18.67
CA ILE A 810 2.82 16.51 -19.48
C ILE A 810 1.77 17.32 -18.73
N LYS A 811 1.06 18.21 -19.43
CA LYS A 811 -0.08 18.93 -18.88
C LYS A 811 -1.31 18.73 -19.76
N SER A 812 -2.47 18.67 -19.11
CA SER A 812 -3.77 18.70 -19.78
C SER A 812 -4.75 19.46 -18.90
N ALA A 813 -5.22 20.61 -19.39
CA ALA A 813 -6.11 21.48 -18.66
C ALA A 813 -7.27 21.91 -19.56
N TRP A 814 -8.47 21.46 -19.25
CA TRP A 814 -9.65 21.89 -19.97
C TRP A 814 -10.71 22.46 -19.02
N LYS A 815 -11.55 23.34 -19.55
CA LYS A 815 -12.65 23.95 -18.83
C LYS A 815 -13.83 24.26 -19.74
N TYR A 816 -15.00 24.30 -19.14
CA TYR A 816 -16.21 24.83 -19.76
C TYR A 816 -16.46 26.29 -19.33
N GLU A 817 -16.85 27.15 -20.29
CA GLU A 817 -17.41 28.48 -20.07
C GLU A 817 -18.77 28.55 -20.80
N GLY A 818 -19.86 28.29 -20.07
CA GLY A 818 -21.16 28.02 -20.65
C GLY A 818 -21.17 26.71 -21.42
N ASP A 819 -21.47 26.78 -22.73
CA ASP A 819 -21.46 25.62 -23.61
C ASP A 819 -20.15 25.42 -24.37
N ASN A 820 -19.23 26.38 -24.27
CA ASN A 820 -17.96 26.31 -24.96
C ASN A 820 -16.89 25.72 -24.05
N TRP A 821 -15.99 24.96 -24.64
CA TRP A 821 -14.81 24.45 -23.91
C TRP A 821 -13.50 25.03 -24.47
N THR A 822 -12.51 25.13 -23.62
CA THR A 822 -11.12 25.42 -23.97
C THR A 822 -10.24 24.32 -23.36
N TRP A 823 -9.27 23.87 -24.14
CA TRP A 823 -8.28 22.85 -23.72
C TRP A 823 -6.88 23.34 -24.01
N GLU A 824 -6.04 23.40 -22.99
CA GLU A 824 -4.61 23.64 -23.07
C GLU A 824 -3.87 22.36 -22.71
N PHE A 825 -2.86 21.99 -23.52
CA PHE A 825 -2.02 20.83 -23.22
C PHE A 825 -0.55 21.10 -23.57
N THR A 826 0.34 20.42 -22.83
CA THR A 826 1.80 20.52 -23.02
C THR A 826 2.36 19.13 -23.29
N ILE A 827 3.14 19.02 -24.35
CA ILE A 827 3.93 17.85 -24.77
C ILE A 827 5.39 18.14 -24.43
N PRO A 828 6.08 17.28 -23.64
CA PRO A 828 7.47 17.51 -23.25
C PRO A 828 8.44 17.45 -24.43
N GLU A 829 9.62 18.03 -24.23
CA GLU A 829 10.68 18.04 -25.24
C GLU A 829 11.09 16.60 -25.63
N GLY A 830 11.19 16.33 -26.92
CA GLY A 830 11.55 15.01 -27.45
C GLY A 830 10.39 14.01 -27.53
N ALA A 831 9.20 14.35 -27.04
CA ALA A 831 8.00 13.54 -27.19
C ALA A 831 7.09 14.05 -28.32
N THR A 832 6.16 13.17 -28.76
CA THR A 832 5.08 13.49 -29.71
C THR A 832 3.74 13.07 -29.10
N ALA A 833 2.63 13.51 -29.68
CA ALA A 833 1.30 13.11 -29.24
C ALA A 833 0.32 12.99 -30.41
N SER A 834 -0.48 11.93 -30.38
CA SER A 834 -1.72 11.81 -31.16
C SER A 834 -2.86 12.47 -30.37
N VAL A 835 -3.35 13.59 -30.86
CA VAL A 835 -4.40 14.41 -30.19
C VAL A 835 -5.73 14.23 -30.91
N THR A 836 -6.73 13.71 -30.17
CA THR A 836 -8.12 13.59 -30.66
C THR A 836 -8.99 14.60 -29.93
N LEU A 837 -9.64 15.48 -30.66
CA LEU A 837 -10.52 16.51 -30.07
C LEU A 837 -11.83 15.88 -29.56
N PRO A 838 -12.45 16.45 -28.52
CA PRO A 838 -13.74 16.02 -28.01
C PRO A 838 -14.79 15.99 -29.13
N GLY A 839 -15.47 14.84 -29.27
CA GLY A 839 -16.46 14.60 -30.33
C GLY A 839 -15.89 14.23 -31.70
N SER A 840 -14.56 14.21 -31.87
CA SER A 840 -13.90 13.76 -33.10
C SER A 840 -13.49 12.29 -33.01
N THR A 841 -13.35 11.64 -34.15
CA THR A 841 -12.70 10.32 -34.29
C THR A 841 -11.32 10.43 -34.95
N GLU A 842 -10.96 11.62 -35.45
CA GLU A 842 -9.68 11.87 -36.15
C GLU A 842 -8.62 12.33 -35.16
N ALA A 843 -7.51 11.64 -35.12
CA ALA A 843 -6.31 12.04 -34.39
C ALA A 843 -5.40 12.92 -35.27
N LYS A 844 -4.76 13.91 -34.68
CA LYS A 844 -3.73 14.74 -35.34
C LYS A 844 -2.44 14.64 -34.52
N GLU A 845 -1.32 14.53 -35.26
CA GLU A 845 0.00 14.48 -34.64
C GLU A 845 0.47 15.88 -34.21
N TYR A 846 1.02 15.96 -33.01
CA TYR A 846 1.65 17.14 -32.43
C TYR A 846 3.05 16.80 -31.93
N THR A 847 3.97 17.77 -32.10
CA THR A 847 5.33 17.69 -31.52
C THR A 847 5.37 18.38 -30.17
N SER A 848 6.56 18.39 -29.52
CA SER A 848 6.77 19.09 -28.26
C SER A 848 6.33 20.57 -28.33
N GLY A 849 5.70 21.05 -27.26
CA GLY A 849 5.17 22.41 -27.16
C GLY A 849 3.91 22.52 -26.32
N THR A 850 3.42 23.73 -26.16
CA THR A 850 2.15 24.02 -25.49
C THR A 850 1.14 24.52 -26.51
N TYR A 851 -0.04 23.95 -26.50
CA TYR A 851 -1.10 24.22 -27.46
C TYR A 851 -2.39 24.56 -26.74
N THR A 852 -3.15 25.49 -27.31
CA THR A 852 -4.48 25.84 -26.82
C THR A 852 -5.49 25.67 -27.95
N ILE A 853 -6.51 24.89 -27.71
CA ILE A 853 -7.61 24.65 -28.67
C ILE A 853 -8.92 25.01 -27.97
N SER A 854 -9.80 25.66 -28.70
CA SER A 854 -11.15 26.00 -28.24
C SER A 854 -12.17 25.41 -29.19
N GLN A 855 -13.35 25.13 -28.68
CA GLN A 855 -14.47 24.74 -29.53
C GLN A 855 -14.73 25.83 -30.55
N ALA A 856 -14.77 25.46 -31.84
CA ALA A 856 -15.09 26.42 -32.90
C ALA A 856 -16.49 26.99 -32.64
N LYS A 857 -16.64 28.32 -32.77
CA LYS A 857 -17.92 29.00 -32.65
C LYS A 857 -18.83 28.67 -33.82
#